data_78af4be121f03034af90d1cf904ffdd7
#
_entry.id   78af4be121f03034af90d1cf904ffdd7
#
_cell.length_a   1.000
_cell.length_b   1.000
_cell.length_c   1.000
_cell.angle_alpha   90.00
_cell.angle_beta   90.00
_cell.angle_gamma   90.00
#
_symmetry.space_group_name_H-M   'P 1'
#
loop_
_entity.id
_entity.type
_entity.pdbx_description
1 polymer ?
#
loop_
_entity_poly.entity_id
_entity_poly.type
_entity_poly.pdbx_seq_one_letter_code
_entity_poly.pdbx_strand_id
1 'polypeptide(L)'
;MKTSEVRDRFLDYFRQRDHVVLPSSPSIPHGDKTLLFTNAGMVQFKDVFTGREERVHPRAATVQKCVRAGGKHNDLDNVGYTSRHLTLFEMLGNFSFGDYFKEEAISFAWELITEGYGLDPDALWATVFREDDEAWELWKKISGLPDERIVRLGEKDNYWSMGDVGPCGPCSEILLDRGEAFGEADVENGERFFELWNLVFMQFSQSADGEKTPLPRPSIDTGLGLERMAMVLQEVDTVYETDVLRGLISEVESITGVEYDPGEKGVPHRVLADHIRSLVFCLADGAEISNEGRGYVLRRILRRAARYGRKLQEEGSILHRLVGPVVESMGDAYPELLENQEFITHLIRSEENRFGKTLGRGIELFEDEISVMKESGTKIISGDKMYLLWDSYGFPADLTQRMAEEAGFGVDMERFEECMNEQRERSRQASDFSVTTSFDSLPATEFVGYESLRCGAELQAAEEADGTLQVVLSHSPFYGESGGQVGDRGVISGDDFRLAVEDTQRDGGRMVHICRLLEGEIGDVGAGSTVEAEVDDATRQATERNHSATHLLHAALREVLGTHVHQKGSLVDPSRLRFDVTHFSGIEGPELQQAQELVNEQVRANLPVEIAEMDKDEAIEEGAMAFFGEKYGDRVRVVRMGDFSIELCGGTHVSRTGDIGFFTLTGEGSVSAGVRRVEALTANDAEAWFDGRVRLVDDLSKLLKVSSDLVGERISRLLEENRELKTRGAAPAPAAGGELDKKKIGDLLFASGIFAGLDGKGLRDCFDRVKKESDKVIAVLLAPGEGKVQALVAVTPSLTKEGWKAGDIFQAGAEHIEARGGGRPEMVQAGGTNPEGARAALEAMESRVEQGPGS
;
A
#
# COMPACT_ATOMS: atom_id res chain seq x y z
N MET A 1 -26.02 29.39 6.47
CA MET A 1 -26.64 28.03 6.33
C MET A 1 -25.58 26.99 6.60
N LYS A 2 -25.86 25.94 7.38
CA LYS A 2 -24.88 24.86 7.64
C LYS A 2 -24.70 23.96 6.38
N THR A 3 -23.55 23.33 6.27
CA THR A 3 -23.26 22.42 5.14
C THR A 3 -24.30 21.29 5.03
N SER A 4 -24.75 20.72 6.16
CA SER A 4 -25.82 19.70 6.17
C SER A 4 -27.15 20.26 5.62
N GLU A 5 -27.52 21.48 5.98
CA GLU A 5 -28.76 22.12 5.50
C GLU A 5 -28.71 22.42 3.98
N VAL A 6 -27.51 22.71 3.43
CA VAL A 6 -27.32 22.87 1.97
C VAL A 6 -27.58 21.53 1.28
N ARG A 7 -27.04 20.45 1.80
CA ARG A 7 -27.24 19.09 1.28
C ARG A 7 -28.71 18.70 1.27
N ASP A 8 -29.39 18.86 2.42
CA ASP A 8 -30.79 18.47 2.56
C ASP A 8 -31.68 19.28 1.64
N ARG A 9 -31.45 20.59 1.53
CA ARG A 9 -32.23 21.47 0.65
C ARG A 9 -32.11 21.09 -0.82
N PHE A 10 -30.93 20.71 -1.28
CA PHE A 10 -30.72 20.21 -2.62
C PHE A 10 -31.53 18.94 -2.89
N LEU A 11 -31.39 17.95 -2.02
CA LEU A 11 -32.10 16.68 -2.17
C LEU A 11 -33.61 16.85 -2.11
N ASP A 12 -34.10 17.65 -1.17
CA ASP A 12 -35.53 17.94 -1.03
C ASP A 12 -36.12 18.69 -2.23
N TYR A 13 -35.36 19.65 -2.79
CA TYR A 13 -35.77 20.39 -3.99
C TYR A 13 -35.98 19.45 -5.19
N PHE A 14 -35.04 18.53 -5.43
CA PHE A 14 -35.10 17.58 -6.53
C PHE A 14 -36.07 16.42 -6.26
N ARG A 15 -36.24 15.99 -5.01
CA ARG A 15 -37.28 15.02 -4.65
C ARG A 15 -38.69 15.53 -4.97
N GLN A 16 -38.95 16.82 -4.75
CA GLN A 16 -40.23 17.47 -5.11
C GLN A 16 -40.43 17.61 -6.62
N ARG A 17 -39.43 17.34 -7.44
CA ARG A 17 -39.44 17.36 -8.89
C ARG A 17 -39.24 15.98 -9.52
N ASP A 18 -39.75 14.97 -8.84
CA ASP A 18 -39.76 13.55 -9.28
C ASP A 18 -38.39 12.92 -9.51
N HIS A 19 -37.34 13.43 -8.86
CA HIS A 19 -36.04 12.78 -8.82
C HIS A 19 -35.98 11.77 -7.67
N VAL A 20 -35.54 10.55 -8.00
CA VAL A 20 -35.22 9.57 -6.95
C VAL A 20 -33.90 9.93 -6.30
N VAL A 21 -33.92 10.08 -4.98
CA VAL A 21 -32.70 10.34 -4.21
C VAL A 21 -31.96 9.01 -4.01
N LEU A 22 -30.79 8.91 -4.56
CA LEU A 22 -29.93 7.74 -4.46
C LEU A 22 -28.74 8.03 -3.53
N PRO A 23 -28.21 7.01 -2.82
CA PRO A 23 -27.04 7.18 -1.97
C PRO A 23 -25.79 7.51 -2.78
N SER A 24 -24.78 8.05 -2.12
CA SER A 24 -23.44 8.19 -2.69
C SER A 24 -22.86 6.82 -3.03
N SER A 25 -22.34 6.66 -4.23
CA SER A 25 -21.50 5.50 -4.51
C SER A 25 -20.17 5.61 -3.76
N PRO A 26 -19.45 4.49 -3.56
CA PRO A 26 -18.11 4.49 -2.98
C PRO A 26 -17.14 5.42 -3.72
N SER A 27 -16.19 5.98 -3.00
CA SER A 27 -15.08 6.75 -3.59
C SER A 27 -14.20 5.92 -4.52
N ILE A 28 -14.35 4.60 -4.46
CA ILE A 28 -13.69 3.62 -5.33
C ILE A 28 -14.70 3.14 -6.37
N PRO A 29 -14.53 3.49 -7.66
CA PRO A 29 -15.46 3.09 -8.69
C PRO A 29 -15.41 1.56 -8.92
N HIS A 30 -16.56 0.89 -8.78
CA HIS A 30 -16.66 -0.54 -9.05
C HIS A 30 -16.61 -0.83 -10.56
N GLY A 31 -15.76 -1.77 -10.94
CA GLY A 31 -15.69 -2.27 -12.32
C GLY A 31 -15.05 -1.33 -13.33
N ASP A 32 -14.72 -0.10 -13.00
CA ASP A 32 -14.00 0.83 -13.88
C ASP A 32 -12.50 0.82 -13.56
N LYS A 33 -11.70 0.29 -14.50
CA LYS A 33 -10.24 0.24 -14.40
C LYS A 33 -9.56 1.53 -14.88
N THR A 34 -10.32 2.45 -15.49
CA THR A 34 -9.81 3.71 -16.06
C THR A 34 -9.72 4.83 -15.03
N LEU A 35 -10.48 4.73 -13.94
CA LEU A 35 -10.50 5.71 -12.87
C LEU A 35 -9.87 5.16 -11.58
N LEU A 36 -9.04 5.96 -10.94
CA LEU A 36 -8.50 5.63 -9.62
C LEU A 36 -9.55 5.81 -8.52
N PHE A 37 -10.31 6.91 -8.60
CA PHE A 37 -11.36 7.28 -7.66
C PHE A 37 -12.58 7.81 -8.39
N THR A 38 -13.72 7.80 -7.73
CA THR A 38 -14.94 8.46 -8.17
C THR A 38 -14.70 9.98 -8.14
N ASN A 39 -14.61 10.61 -9.30
CA ASN A 39 -14.22 12.02 -9.45
C ASN A 39 -15.38 12.96 -9.79
N ALA A 40 -16.58 12.40 -10.07
CA ALA A 40 -17.80 13.13 -10.40
C ALA A 40 -19.04 12.31 -10.05
N GLY A 41 -20.19 13.00 -9.87
CA GLY A 41 -21.46 12.38 -9.51
C GLY A 41 -22.00 11.39 -10.53
N MET A 42 -21.69 11.60 -11.81
CA MET A 42 -22.16 10.76 -12.91
C MET A 42 -21.47 9.39 -13.00
N VAL A 43 -20.36 9.16 -12.30
CA VAL A 43 -19.55 7.93 -12.44
C VAL A 43 -20.40 6.69 -12.18
N GLN A 44 -21.23 6.72 -11.14
CA GLN A 44 -22.14 5.61 -10.83
C GLN A 44 -23.20 5.33 -11.89
N PHE A 45 -23.47 6.29 -12.80
CA PHE A 45 -24.47 6.21 -13.86
C PHE A 45 -23.89 6.04 -15.27
N LYS A 46 -22.58 5.81 -15.37
CA LYS A 46 -21.88 5.72 -16.66
C LYS A 46 -22.52 4.72 -17.62
N ASP A 47 -22.88 3.55 -17.12
CA ASP A 47 -23.45 2.48 -17.94
C ASP A 47 -24.91 2.76 -18.31
N VAL A 48 -25.66 3.49 -17.48
CA VAL A 48 -27.00 4.01 -17.81
C VAL A 48 -26.93 5.06 -18.93
N PHE A 49 -25.99 6.01 -18.86
CA PHE A 49 -25.81 7.02 -19.91
C PHE A 49 -25.43 6.39 -21.26
N THR A 50 -24.57 5.39 -21.24
CA THR A 50 -24.13 4.69 -22.45
C THR A 50 -25.15 3.65 -22.97
N GLY A 51 -26.21 3.39 -22.21
CA GLY A 51 -27.22 2.38 -22.53
C GLY A 51 -26.77 0.94 -22.36
N ARG A 52 -25.68 0.69 -21.62
CA ARG A 52 -25.21 -0.65 -21.27
C ARG A 52 -26.01 -1.25 -20.12
N GLU A 53 -26.55 -0.40 -19.26
CA GLU A 53 -27.42 -0.74 -18.15
C GLU A 53 -28.83 -0.17 -18.39
N GLU A 54 -29.86 -0.91 -17.96
CA GLU A 54 -31.23 -0.47 -18.12
C GLU A 54 -31.57 0.71 -17.21
N ARG A 55 -32.30 1.67 -17.70
CA ARG A 55 -32.75 2.83 -16.95
C ARG A 55 -33.89 2.46 -16.00
N VAL A 56 -33.54 2.28 -14.73
CA VAL A 56 -34.55 2.00 -13.68
C VAL A 56 -35.34 3.28 -13.34
N HIS A 57 -34.65 4.42 -13.21
CA HIS A 57 -35.22 5.70 -12.88
C HIS A 57 -34.95 6.73 -13.99
N PRO A 58 -35.98 7.52 -14.43
CA PRO A 58 -35.77 8.54 -15.44
C PRO A 58 -34.99 9.76 -14.93
N ARG A 59 -35.08 10.04 -13.61
CA ARG A 59 -34.43 11.16 -12.91
C ARG A 59 -33.83 10.68 -11.62
N ALA A 60 -32.66 11.17 -11.30
CA ALA A 60 -32.00 10.91 -10.01
C ALA A 60 -31.38 12.17 -9.44
N ALA A 61 -31.22 12.20 -8.11
CA ALA A 61 -30.41 13.19 -7.42
C ALA A 61 -29.53 12.51 -6.39
N THR A 62 -28.28 12.98 -6.28
CA THR A 62 -27.31 12.41 -5.33
C THR A 62 -26.47 13.49 -4.68
N VAL A 63 -25.89 13.17 -3.54
CA VAL A 63 -24.71 13.84 -2.96
C VAL A 63 -23.57 12.88 -3.04
N GLN A 64 -22.71 13.03 -4.03
CA GLN A 64 -21.63 12.09 -4.30
C GLN A 64 -20.34 12.55 -3.66
N LYS A 65 -19.72 11.69 -2.82
CA LYS A 65 -18.34 11.85 -2.36
C LYS A 65 -17.38 11.67 -3.52
N CYS A 66 -16.60 12.70 -3.83
CA CYS A 66 -15.68 12.73 -4.95
C CYS A 66 -14.24 12.92 -4.48
N VAL A 67 -13.31 12.22 -5.12
CA VAL A 67 -11.86 12.34 -4.82
C VAL A 67 -11.10 12.71 -6.08
N ARG A 68 -10.37 13.85 -6.00
CA ARG A 68 -9.51 14.38 -7.07
C ARG A 68 -8.06 14.50 -6.57
N ALA A 69 -7.36 13.37 -6.50
CA ALA A 69 -6.01 13.29 -5.98
C ALA A 69 -5.04 12.49 -6.89
N GLY A 70 -5.40 12.31 -8.15
CA GLY A 70 -4.58 11.61 -9.15
C GLY A 70 -5.32 11.42 -10.48
N GLY A 71 -4.60 11.05 -11.53
CA GLY A 71 -5.14 10.91 -12.88
C GLY A 71 -5.34 12.26 -13.56
N LYS A 72 -6.36 12.35 -14.46
CA LYS A 72 -6.66 13.55 -15.23
C LYS A 72 -7.11 14.73 -14.37
N HIS A 73 -7.85 14.46 -13.29
CA HIS A 73 -8.30 15.46 -12.32
C HIS A 73 -7.48 15.29 -11.04
N ASN A 74 -6.57 16.22 -10.79
CA ASN A 74 -5.66 16.18 -9.64
C ASN A 74 -5.54 17.56 -8.99
N ASP A 75 -6.15 17.70 -7.81
CA ASP A 75 -6.14 18.95 -7.05
C ASP A 75 -5.13 18.94 -5.88
N LEU A 76 -4.43 17.81 -5.67
CA LEU A 76 -3.58 17.57 -4.51
C LEU A 76 -2.57 18.71 -4.26
N ASP A 77 -1.94 19.24 -5.31
CA ASP A 77 -0.90 20.26 -5.18
C ASP A 77 -1.47 21.63 -4.84
N ASN A 78 -2.74 21.90 -5.19
CA ASN A 78 -3.45 23.14 -4.94
C ASN A 78 -4.03 23.22 -3.51
N VAL A 79 -4.23 22.06 -2.87
CA VAL A 79 -4.82 21.98 -1.52
C VAL A 79 -3.97 22.73 -0.50
N GLY A 80 -4.65 23.60 0.24
CA GLY A 80 -4.05 24.46 1.25
C GLY A 80 -3.52 25.79 0.75
N TYR A 81 -3.31 25.96 -0.58
CA TYR A 81 -2.79 27.16 -1.20
C TYR A 81 -3.84 27.99 -1.93
N THR A 82 -4.92 27.40 -2.37
CA THR A 82 -6.05 28.09 -3.01
C THR A 82 -7.23 28.15 -2.09
N SER A 83 -8.19 29.00 -2.38
CA SER A 83 -9.40 29.19 -1.57
C SER A 83 -10.46 28.09 -1.73
N ARG A 84 -10.33 27.20 -2.74
CA ARG A 84 -11.44 26.35 -3.24
C ARG A 84 -11.12 24.91 -3.57
N HIS A 85 -9.82 24.52 -3.66
CA HIS A 85 -9.45 23.15 -4.04
C HIS A 85 -9.33 22.23 -2.84
N LEU A 86 -9.93 21.07 -2.98
CA LEU A 86 -9.96 19.99 -1.99
C LEU A 86 -9.67 18.66 -2.69
N THR A 87 -9.01 17.72 -2.00
CA THR A 87 -8.84 16.35 -2.52
C THR A 87 -10.10 15.52 -2.37
N LEU A 88 -10.87 15.73 -1.28
CA LEU A 88 -12.21 15.18 -1.12
C LEU A 88 -13.22 16.32 -1.07
N PHE A 89 -14.29 16.22 -1.84
CA PHE A 89 -15.42 17.13 -1.79
C PHE A 89 -16.72 16.41 -2.10
N GLU A 90 -17.83 17.01 -1.73
CA GLU A 90 -19.15 16.48 -2.01
C GLU A 90 -19.74 17.19 -3.24
N MET A 91 -20.17 16.42 -4.23
CA MET A 91 -20.80 16.91 -5.44
C MET A 91 -22.31 16.65 -5.38
N LEU A 92 -23.09 17.72 -5.34
CA LEU A 92 -24.54 17.69 -5.46
C LEU A 92 -24.89 17.57 -6.94
N GLY A 93 -25.52 16.48 -7.34
CA GLY A 93 -25.85 16.20 -8.73
C GLY A 93 -27.32 15.87 -8.95
N ASN A 94 -27.93 16.45 -9.97
CA ASN A 94 -29.19 16.00 -10.52
C ASN A 94 -28.99 15.48 -11.94
N PHE A 95 -29.68 14.39 -12.24
CA PHE A 95 -29.48 13.61 -13.45
C PHE A 95 -30.82 13.39 -14.18
N SER A 96 -30.76 13.50 -15.49
CA SER A 96 -31.85 13.08 -16.39
C SER A 96 -31.32 12.06 -17.38
N PHE A 97 -31.91 10.91 -17.42
CA PHE A 97 -31.54 9.85 -18.36
C PHE A 97 -32.49 9.86 -19.57
N GLY A 98 -32.48 10.95 -20.33
CA GLY A 98 -33.33 11.17 -21.51
C GLY A 98 -34.79 11.41 -21.17
N ASP A 99 -35.10 12.08 -20.08
CA ASP A 99 -36.43 12.49 -19.66
C ASP A 99 -36.63 14.01 -19.87
N TYR A 100 -35.74 14.81 -19.28
CA TYR A 100 -35.66 16.25 -19.59
C TYR A 100 -34.25 16.61 -20.09
N PHE A 101 -34.10 17.82 -20.64
CA PHE A 101 -32.86 18.28 -21.20
C PHE A 101 -32.54 19.72 -20.77
N LYS A 102 -31.91 20.53 -21.61
CA LYS A 102 -31.35 21.86 -21.28
C LYS A 102 -32.34 22.80 -20.59
N GLU A 103 -33.57 22.92 -21.09
CA GLU A 103 -34.55 23.94 -20.63
C GLU A 103 -34.90 23.71 -19.15
N GLU A 104 -35.30 22.50 -18.82
CA GLU A 104 -35.61 22.16 -17.42
C GLU A 104 -34.37 22.17 -16.54
N ALA A 105 -33.20 21.67 -17.01
CA ALA A 105 -31.96 21.68 -16.24
C ALA A 105 -31.56 23.10 -15.85
N ILE A 106 -31.57 24.03 -16.76
CA ILE A 106 -31.28 25.46 -16.54
C ILE A 106 -32.33 26.06 -15.59
N SER A 107 -33.61 25.75 -15.81
CA SER A 107 -34.69 26.24 -14.96
C SER A 107 -34.56 25.79 -13.53
N PHE A 108 -34.30 24.48 -13.29
CA PHE A 108 -34.11 23.94 -11.94
C PHE A 108 -32.89 24.55 -11.25
N ALA A 109 -31.80 24.69 -11.98
CA ALA A 109 -30.57 25.23 -11.40
C ALA A 109 -30.76 26.72 -11.04
N TRP A 110 -31.34 27.51 -11.91
CA TRP A 110 -31.57 28.92 -11.64
C TRP A 110 -32.55 29.17 -10.50
N GLU A 111 -33.68 28.47 -10.48
CA GLU A 111 -34.66 28.53 -9.39
C GLU A 111 -34.04 28.12 -8.04
N LEU A 112 -33.29 27.01 -7.99
CA LEU A 112 -32.69 26.58 -6.76
C LEU A 112 -31.65 27.56 -6.24
N ILE A 113 -30.78 28.09 -7.10
CA ILE A 113 -29.75 29.06 -6.70
C ILE A 113 -30.37 30.36 -6.18
N THR A 114 -31.37 30.91 -6.92
CA THR A 114 -31.92 32.23 -6.61
C THR A 114 -33.03 32.19 -5.57
N GLU A 115 -34.00 31.26 -5.72
CA GLU A 115 -35.14 31.17 -4.79
C GLU A 115 -34.87 30.18 -3.67
N GLY A 116 -34.23 29.03 -3.98
CA GLY A 116 -33.96 28.00 -3.02
C GLY A 116 -32.87 28.38 -2.03
N TYR A 117 -31.74 28.83 -2.51
CA TYR A 117 -30.62 29.28 -1.69
C TYR A 117 -30.59 30.79 -1.42
N GLY A 118 -31.33 31.57 -2.20
CA GLY A 118 -31.49 33.02 -1.99
C GLY A 118 -30.30 33.85 -2.43
N LEU A 119 -29.53 33.40 -3.42
CA LEU A 119 -28.46 34.21 -3.98
C LEU A 119 -29.02 35.31 -4.87
N ASP A 120 -28.39 36.50 -4.80
CA ASP A 120 -28.79 37.66 -5.59
C ASP A 120 -28.53 37.41 -7.09
N PRO A 121 -29.58 37.41 -7.95
CA PRO A 121 -29.41 37.26 -9.39
C PRO A 121 -28.46 38.27 -10.02
N ASP A 122 -28.36 39.47 -9.40
CA ASP A 122 -27.44 40.50 -9.88
C ASP A 122 -25.97 40.20 -9.67
N ALA A 123 -25.64 39.25 -8.80
CA ALA A 123 -24.28 38.76 -8.60
C ALA A 123 -23.95 37.52 -9.44
N LEU A 124 -24.92 36.96 -10.18
CA LEU A 124 -24.76 35.72 -10.94
C LEU A 124 -24.43 35.95 -12.41
N TRP A 125 -23.63 35.06 -12.95
CA TRP A 125 -23.24 34.99 -14.36
C TRP A 125 -23.46 33.56 -14.86
N ALA A 126 -23.66 33.40 -16.16
CA ALA A 126 -23.70 32.06 -16.79
C ALA A 126 -22.61 31.98 -17.87
N THR A 127 -22.03 30.79 -18.02
CA THR A 127 -21.16 30.46 -19.16
C THR A 127 -21.82 29.41 -20.04
N VAL A 128 -21.56 29.43 -21.33
CA VAL A 128 -22.05 28.44 -22.27
C VAL A 128 -20.95 28.05 -23.25
N PHE A 129 -21.01 26.83 -23.76
CA PHE A 129 -20.10 26.41 -24.82
C PHE A 129 -20.30 27.29 -26.06
N ARG A 130 -19.22 27.73 -26.67
CA ARG A 130 -19.20 28.73 -27.75
C ARG A 130 -20.19 28.43 -28.88
N GLU A 131 -20.40 27.16 -29.22
CA GLU A 131 -21.26 26.70 -30.30
C GLU A 131 -22.67 26.33 -29.83
N ASP A 132 -22.98 26.48 -28.54
CA ASP A 132 -24.29 26.12 -27.99
C ASP A 132 -25.24 27.32 -27.92
N ASP A 133 -25.76 27.69 -29.08
CA ASP A 133 -26.71 28.79 -29.19
C ASP A 133 -28.02 28.51 -28.44
N GLU A 134 -28.45 27.25 -28.39
CA GLU A 134 -29.66 26.83 -27.66
C GLU A 134 -29.53 27.12 -26.16
N ALA A 135 -28.41 26.74 -25.53
CA ALA A 135 -28.17 27.01 -24.11
C ALA A 135 -28.12 28.53 -23.85
N TRP A 136 -27.50 29.32 -24.75
CA TRP A 136 -27.41 30.76 -24.61
C TRP A 136 -28.82 31.45 -24.63
N GLU A 137 -29.68 31.07 -25.58
CA GLU A 137 -31.04 31.59 -25.65
C GLU A 137 -31.90 31.13 -24.45
N LEU A 138 -31.73 29.90 -23.99
CA LEU A 138 -32.43 29.39 -22.82
C LEU A 138 -32.01 30.13 -21.54
N TRP A 139 -30.72 30.40 -21.32
CA TRP A 139 -30.26 31.24 -20.22
C TRP A 139 -30.89 32.61 -20.21
N LYS A 140 -30.88 33.28 -21.36
CA LYS A 140 -31.53 34.62 -21.53
C LYS A 140 -33.01 34.60 -21.20
N LYS A 141 -33.73 33.58 -21.68
CA LYS A 141 -35.16 33.40 -21.45
C LYS A 141 -35.51 33.10 -20.00
N ILE A 142 -34.75 32.21 -19.35
CA ILE A 142 -35.05 31.68 -18.01
C ILE A 142 -34.54 32.63 -16.92
N SER A 143 -33.30 33.02 -16.98
CA SER A 143 -32.67 33.84 -15.95
C SER A 143 -32.99 35.33 -16.05
N GLY A 144 -33.25 35.82 -17.24
CA GLY A 144 -33.36 37.25 -17.51
C GLY A 144 -32.03 37.98 -17.44
N LEU A 145 -30.90 37.28 -17.38
CA LEU A 145 -29.57 37.87 -17.41
C LEU A 145 -29.31 38.68 -18.68
N PRO A 146 -28.66 39.84 -18.60
CA PRO A 146 -28.23 40.58 -19.77
C PRO A 146 -27.15 39.82 -20.55
N ASP A 147 -27.06 40.11 -21.86
CA ASP A 147 -26.18 39.40 -22.79
C ASP A 147 -24.71 39.37 -22.34
N GLU A 148 -24.25 40.40 -21.62
CA GLU A 148 -22.90 40.55 -21.10
C GLU A 148 -22.56 39.58 -19.96
N ARG A 149 -23.59 39.04 -19.30
CA ARG A 149 -23.45 38.07 -18.21
C ARG A 149 -23.66 36.64 -18.64
N ILE A 150 -23.88 36.38 -19.93
CA ILE A 150 -23.93 35.05 -20.52
C ILE A 150 -22.73 34.88 -21.44
N VAL A 151 -21.63 34.34 -20.92
CA VAL A 151 -20.32 34.33 -21.56
C VAL A 151 -20.11 33.04 -22.36
N ARG A 152 -19.61 33.17 -23.60
CA ARG A 152 -19.29 32.04 -24.47
C ARG A 152 -17.84 31.64 -24.34
N LEU A 153 -17.57 30.41 -23.84
CA LEU A 153 -16.23 29.89 -23.64
C LEU A 153 -15.95 28.68 -24.56
N GLY A 154 -14.70 28.26 -24.59
CA GLY A 154 -14.22 27.17 -25.45
C GLY A 154 -14.32 25.78 -24.82
N GLU A 155 -13.73 24.78 -25.51
CA GLU A 155 -13.72 23.40 -25.04
C GLU A 155 -13.03 23.21 -23.68
N LYS A 156 -12.07 24.06 -23.35
CA LYS A 156 -11.35 23.99 -22.09
C LYS A 156 -12.28 24.18 -20.88
N ASP A 157 -13.24 25.10 -21.01
CA ASP A 157 -14.04 25.57 -19.88
C ASP A 157 -15.51 25.07 -19.97
N ASN A 158 -16.08 25.01 -21.16
CA ASN A 158 -17.49 24.61 -21.35
C ASN A 158 -17.69 23.35 -22.20
N TYR A 159 -16.75 22.40 -22.14
CA TYR A 159 -16.95 21.04 -22.68
C TYR A 159 -16.42 20.02 -21.69
N TRP A 160 -17.32 19.25 -21.10
CA TRP A 160 -16.96 18.28 -20.07
C TRP A 160 -16.83 16.87 -20.62
N SER A 161 -15.85 16.11 -20.11
CA SER A 161 -15.68 14.69 -20.38
C SER A 161 -15.26 13.95 -19.10
N MET A 162 -15.80 12.76 -18.87
CA MET A 162 -15.52 11.94 -17.71
C MET A 162 -14.03 11.55 -17.60
N GLY A 163 -13.42 11.31 -18.76
CA GLY A 163 -12.03 10.90 -18.90
C GLY A 163 -11.64 10.92 -20.38
N ASP A 164 -10.65 10.10 -20.74
CA ASP A 164 -10.26 9.92 -22.14
C ASP A 164 -11.29 9.08 -22.90
N VAL A 165 -12.09 8.29 -22.19
CA VAL A 165 -13.15 7.40 -22.70
C VAL A 165 -14.41 7.56 -21.87
N GLY A 166 -15.54 7.74 -22.51
CA GLY A 166 -16.84 7.77 -21.83
C GLY A 166 -17.76 8.91 -22.25
N PRO A 167 -18.88 9.13 -21.54
CA PRO A 167 -19.83 10.19 -21.82
C PRO A 167 -19.20 11.57 -21.76
N CYS A 168 -19.63 12.45 -22.69
CA CYS A 168 -19.16 13.83 -22.78
C CYS A 168 -20.20 14.72 -23.46
N GLY A 169 -20.02 16.03 -23.30
CA GLY A 169 -20.88 17.00 -23.97
C GLY A 169 -20.54 18.45 -23.60
N PRO A 170 -21.15 19.44 -24.31
CA PRO A 170 -21.07 20.83 -23.94
C PRO A 170 -21.64 21.04 -22.54
N CYS A 171 -21.12 21.99 -21.81
CA CYS A 171 -21.64 22.35 -20.51
C CYS A 171 -21.80 23.83 -20.31
N SER A 172 -22.51 24.20 -19.27
CA SER A 172 -22.80 25.54 -18.87
C SER A 172 -22.60 25.70 -17.37
N GLU A 173 -21.97 26.79 -16.94
CA GLU A 173 -21.67 27.02 -15.54
C GLU A 173 -22.43 28.20 -14.99
N ILE A 174 -22.80 28.14 -13.71
CA ILE A 174 -23.27 29.28 -12.93
C ILE A 174 -22.10 29.78 -12.09
N LEU A 175 -21.74 31.04 -12.30
CA LEU A 175 -20.67 31.73 -11.61
C LEU A 175 -21.22 32.80 -10.67
N LEU A 176 -20.56 32.99 -9.54
CA LEU A 176 -20.79 34.10 -8.61
C LEU A 176 -19.74 35.20 -8.83
N ASP A 177 -20.12 36.42 -9.10
CA ASP A 177 -19.22 37.58 -9.06
C ASP A 177 -19.02 38.01 -7.59
N ARG A 178 -17.83 37.71 -7.05
CA ARG A 178 -17.43 38.07 -5.70
C ARG A 178 -17.04 39.54 -5.50
N GLY A 179 -17.07 40.29 -6.60
CA GLY A 179 -16.74 41.71 -6.61
C GLY A 179 -15.25 42.02 -6.85
N GLU A 180 -15.00 43.34 -7.03
CA GLU A 180 -13.67 43.87 -7.42
C GLU A 180 -12.55 43.58 -6.40
N ALA A 181 -12.89 43.29 -5.14
CA ALA A 181 -11.93 42.94 -4.11
C ALA A 181 -11.19 41.60 -4.38
N PHE A 182 -11.78 40.75 -5.23
CA PHE A 182 -11.23 39.43 -5.59
C PHE A 182 -10.49 39.41 -6.93
N GLY A 183 -10.28 40.59 -7.57
CA GLY A 183 -9.50 40.71 -8.79
C GLY A 183 -10.23 41.41 -9.96
N GLU A 184 -9.59 41.32 -11.12
CA GLU A 184 -10.14 41.84 -12.36
C GLU A 184 -11.31 40.99 -12.89
N ALA A 185 -12.09 41.55 -13.80
CA ALA A 185 -13.23 40.88 -14.42
C ALA A 185 -12.76 39.89 -15.52
N ASP A 186 -12.03 38.84 -15.08
CA ASP A 186 -11.60 37.71 -15.92
C ASP A 186 -12.41 36.45 -15.58
N VAL A 187 -13.32 36.05 -16.47
CA VAL A 187 -14.22 34.92 -16.30
C VAL A 187 -13.46 33.57 -16.47
N GLU A 188 -12.39 33.55 -17.24
CA GLU A 188 -11.64 32.32 -17.53
C GLU A 188 -10.63 31.94 -16.44
N ASN A 189 -9.93 32.92 -15.84
CA ASN A 189 -8.79 32.64 -14.96
C ASN A 189 -8.83 33.40 -13.63
N GLY A 190 -9.86 34.19 -13.36
CA GLY A 190 -9.94 35.08 -12.20
C GLY A 190 -10.45 34.38 -10.94
N GLU A 191 -10.05 34.91 -9.77
CA GLU A 191 -10.62 34.53 -8.47
C GLU A 191 -11.96 35.23 -8.20
N ARG A 192 -12.30 36.25 -8.99
CA ARG A 192 -13.53 37.04 -8.84
C ARG A 192 -14.78 36.28 -9.27
N PHE A 193 -14.72 35.58 -10.41
CA PHE A 193 -15.84 34.77 -10.89
C PHE A 193 -15.69 33.33 -10.39
N PHE A 194 -16.53 32.98 -9.42
CA PHE A 194 -16.41 31.74 -8.69
C PHE A 194 -17.45 30.72 -9.19
N GLU A 195 -16.98 29.63 -9.80
CA GLU A 195 -17.83 28.54 -10.27
C GLU A 195 -18.58 27.89 -9.12
N LEU A 196 -19.90 27.91 -9.15
CA LEU A 196 -20.77 27.23 -8.21
C LEU A 196 -21.26 25.90 -8.75
N TRP A 197 -21.80 25.90 -9.96
CA TRP A 197 -22.53 24.77 -10.52
C TRP A 197 -22.22 24.57 -11.98
N ASN A 198 -21.88 23.35 -12.39
CA ASN A 198 -21.70 22.95 -13.78
C ASN A 198 -22.88 22.10 -14.26
N LEU A 199 -23.52 22.47 -15.36
CA LEU A 199 -24.62 21.76 -16.00
C LEU A 199 -24.11 21.13 -17.29
N VAL A 200 -23.93 19.81 -17.30
CA VAL A 200 -23.41 19.10 -18.47
C VAL A 200 -24.54 18.52 -19.31
N PHE A 201 -24.56 18.87 -20.58
CA PHE A 201 -25.53 18.41 -21.58
C PHE A 201 -24.94 17.19 -22.29
N MET A 202 -25.08 16.04 -21.68
CA MET A 202 -24.51 14.78 -22.16
C MET A 202 -25.15 14.36 -23.50
N GLN A 203 -24.37 14.42 -24.57
CA GLN A 203 -24.83 14.12 -25.91
C GLN A 203 -24.03 13.06 -26.63
N PHE A 204 -22.77 12.87 -26.23
CA PHE A 204 -21.81 12.00 -26.91
C PHE A 204 -21.11 11.02 -25.95
N SER A 205 -20.60 9.92 -26.52
CA SER A 205 -19.63 9.04 -25.90
C SER A 205 -18.34 9.09 -26.70
N GLN A 206 -17.23 9.34 -26.05
CA GLN A 206 -15.90 9.37 -26.64
C GLN A 206 -15.21 8.01 -26.47
N SER A 207 -14.65 7.46 -27.54
CA SER A 207 -13.85 6.24 -27.56
C SER A 207 -12.35 6.54 -27.31
N ALA A 208 -11.53 5.49 -27.13
CA ALA A 208 -10.10 5.63 -26.83
C ALA A 208 -9.28 6.30 -27.95
N ASP A 209 -9.75 6.25 -29.18
CA ASP A 209 -9.18 6.94 -30.36
C ASP A 209 -9.71 8.37 -30.53
N GLY A 210 -10.55 8.84 -29.60
CA GLY A 210 -11.09 10.20 -29.58
C GLY A 210 -12.33 10.40 -30.45
N GLU A 211 -12.89 9.36 -31.07
CA GLU A 211 -14.12 9.45 -31.85
C GLU A 211 -15.32 9.67 -30.92
N LYS A 212 -16.18 10.67 -31.26
CA LYS A 212 -17.38 11.01 -30.51
C LYS A 212 -18.62 10.43 -31.21
N THR A 213 -19.32 9.51 -30.58
CA THR A 213 -20.57 8.93 -31.07
C THR A 213 -21.75 9.47 -30.24
N PRO A 214 -22.92 9.73 -30.83
CA PRO A 214 -24.10 10.17 -30.07
C PRO A 214 -24.50 9.15 -29.02
N LEU A 215 -24.87 9.61 -27.81
CA LEU A 215 -25.49 8.77 -26.80
C LEU A 215 -26.89 8.28 -27.28
N PRO A 216 -27.40 7.16 -26.77
CA PRO A 216 -28.73 6.68 -27.09
C PRO A 216 -29.84 7.72 -26.86
N ARG A 217 -29.64 8.58 -25.86
CA ARG A 217 -30.54 9.69 -25.53
C ARG A 217 -29.74 10.86 -24.99
N PRO A 218 -30.04 12.13 -25.39
CA PRO A 218 -29.52 13.29 -24.69
C PRO A 218 -29.92 13.25 -23.22
N SER A 219 -28.97 13.51 -22.37
CA SER A 219 -29.10 13.31 -20.92
C SER A 219 -28.52 14.51 -20.19
N ILE A 220 -28.84 14.65 -18.90
CA ILE A 220 -28.33 15.71 -18.04
C ILE A 220 -27.48 15.08 -16.93
N ASP A 221 -26.31 15.65 -16.73
CA ASP A 221 -25.46 15.50 -15.56
C ASP A 221 -25.16 16.88 -15.00
N THR A 222 -25.24 17.05 -13.69
CA THR A 222 -24.86 18.32 -13.07
C THR A 222 -23.97 18.11 -11.86
N GLY A 223 -23.12 19.11 -11.56
CA GLY A 223 -22.23 19.10 -10.41
C GLY A 223 -22.17 20.46 -9.72
N LEU A 224 -22.84 20.58 -8.56
CA LEU A 224 -22.73 21.71 -7.65
C LEU A 224 -21.79 21.32 -6.51
N GLY A 225 -20.71 22.07 -6.30
CA GLY A 225 -19.79 21.83 -5.19
C GLY A 225 -20.42 22.19 -3.84
N LEU A 226 -20.64 21.21 -2.98
CA LEU A 226 -21.25 21.44 -1.67
C LEU A 226 -20.44 22.43 -0.82
N GLU A 227 -19.12 22.21 -0.70
CA GLU A 227 -18.24 23.09 0.09
C GLU A 227 -18.16 24.49 -0.51
N ARG A 228 -18.21 24.61 -1.83
CA ARG A 228 -18.26 25.91 -2.53
C ARG A 228 -19.57 26.65 -2.24
N MET A 229 -20.69 25.95 -2.29
CA MET A 229 -21.99 26.51 -1.97
C MET A 229 -22.11 26.89 -0.50
N ALA A 230 -21.62 26.02 0.40
CA ALA A 230 -21.57 26.31 1.82
C ALA A 230 -20.72 27.56 2.12
N MET A 231 -19.55 27.72 1.46
CA MET A 231 -18.70 28.89 1.59
C MET A 231 -19.48 30.19 1.27
N VAL A 232 -20.21 30.21 0.17
CA VAL A 232 -21.00 31.37 -0.23
C VAL A 232 -22.13 31.64 0.75
N LEU A 233 -22.87 30.61 1.16
CA LEU A 233 -24.02 30.75 2.08
C LEU A 233 -23.63 31.03 3.53
N GLN A 234 -22.38 30.76 3.90
CA GLN A 234 -21.80 31.11 5.20
C GLN A 234 -21.05 32.46 5.17
N GLU A 235 -21.01 33.12 4.00
CA GLU A 235 -20.36 34.42 3.79
C GLU A 235 -18.87 34.40 4.24
N VAL A 236 -18.14 33.32 3.89
CA VAL A 236 -16.72 33.18 4.18
C VAL A 236 -15.87 33.18 2.90
N ASP A 237 -14.59 33.51 3.02
CA ASP A 237 -13.71 33.75 1.85
C ASP A 237 -13.10 32.48 1.28
N THR A 238 -13.03 31.42 2.07
CA THR A 238 -12.44 30.14 1.66
C THR A 238 -13.27 28.95 2.10
N VAL A 239 -13.21 27.84 1.38
CA VAL A 239 -13.88 26.59 1.80
C VAL A 239 -13.38 26.10 3.15
N TYR A 240 -12.15 26.47 3.55
CA TYR A 240 -11.55 26.08 4.83
C TYR A 240 -12.18 26.80 6.05
N GLU A 241 -12.95 27.83 5.85
CA GLU A 241 -13.66 28.57 6.87
C GLU A 241 -15.13 28.12 7.03
N THR A 242 -15.58 27.18 6.17
CA THR A 242 -16.90 26.56 6.33
C THR A 242 -16.99 25.73 7.61
N ASP A 243 -18.20 25.56 8.13
CA ASP A 243 -18.46 24.87 9.40
C ASP A 243 -17.73 23.53 9.53
N VAL A 244 -17.74 22.68 8.50
CA VAL A 244 -17.08 21.35 8.52
C VAL A 244 -15.56 21.50 8.56
N LEU A 245 -14.96 22.22 7.61
CA LEU A 245 -13.50 22.32 7.51
C LEU A 245 -12.90 23.17 8.63
N ARG A 246 -13.58 24.25 9.04
CA ARG A 246 -13.15 25.06 10.18
C ARG A 246 -13.23 24.27 11.50
N GLY A 247 -14.23 23.41 11.62
CA GLY A 247 -14.31 22.47 12.74
C GLY A 247 -13.08 21.57 12.83
N LEU A 248 -12.68 20.95 11.72
CA LEU A 248 -11.46 20.12 11.66
C LEU A 248 -10.18 20.92 11.91
N ILE A 249 -10.08 22.15 11.39
CA ILE A 249 -8.96 23.05 11.68
C ILE A 249 -8.90 23.37 13.18
N SER A 250 -10.05 23.60 13.84
CA SER A 250 -10.11 23.83 15.27
C SER A 250 -9.59 22.62 16.08
N GLU A 251 -9.85 21.41 15.59
CA GLU A 251 -9.28 20.22 16.20
C GLU A 251 -7.76 20.13 16.01
N VAL A 252 -7.25 20.53 14.85
CA VAL A 252 -5.80 20.64 14.65
C VAL A 252 -5.19 21.65 15.61
N GLU A 253 -5.81 22.82 15.82
CA GLU A 253 -5.39 23.83 16.81
C GLU A 253 -5.36 23.23 18.23
N SER A 254 -6.42 22.52 18.59
CA SER A 254 -6.53 21.86 19.89
C SER A 254 -5.45 20.80 20.12
N ILE A 255 -5.13 20.02 19.09
CA ILE A 255 -4.14 18.94 19.15
C ILE A 255 -2.72 19.48 19.23
N THR A 256 -2.41 20.52 18.45
CA THR A 256 -1.04 21.03 18.27
C THR A 256 -0.71 22.21 19.18
N GLY A 257 -1.74 22.92 19.68
CA GLY A 257 -1.57 24.18 20.40
C GLY A 257 -1.15 25.35 19.51
N VAL A 258 -1.19 25.22 18.19
CA VAL A 258 -0.84 26.25 17.22
C VAL A 258 -2.10 26.83 16.62
N GLU A 259 -2.31 28.14 16.78
CA GLU A 259 -3.47 28.85 16.23
C GLU A 259 -3.41 28.90 14.68
N TYR A 260 -4.56 28.79 14.05
CA TYR A 260 -4.73 28.89 12.61
C TYR A 260 -4.52 30.32 12.12
N ASP A 261 -3.73 30.47 11.08
CA ASP A 261 -3.51 31.71 10.35
C ASP A 261 -4.15 31.60 8.95
N PRO A 262 -5.03 32.51 8.52
CA PRO A 262 -5.64 32.43 7.19
C PRO A 262 -4.64 32.61 6.03
N GLY A 263 -3.45 33.14 6.28
CA GLY A 263 -2.38 33.28 5.29
C GLY A 263 -1.57 32.00 5.04
N GLU A 264 -0.33 32.15 4.58
CA GLU A 264 0.56 31.03 4.24
C GLU A 264 0.90 30.14 5.45
N LYS A 265 0.98 30.69 6.64
CA LYS A 265 1.29 29.93 7.86
C LYS A 265 0.22 28.91 8.21
N GLY A 266 -1.01 29.10 7.76
CA GLY A 266 -2.13 28.17 7.97
C GLY A 266 -2.22 27.03 6.96
N VAL A 267 -1.36 27.00 5.95
CA VAL A 267 -1.32 25.89 4.97
C VAL A 267 -1.28 24.51 5.64
N PRO A 268 -0.47 24.28 6.70
CA PRO A 268 -0.47 22.99 7.38
C PRO A 268 -1.84 22.59 7.93
N HIS A 269 -2.57 23.49 8.55
CA HIS A 269 -3.91 23.24 9.08
C HIS A 269 -4.90 22.85 7.98
N ARG A 270 -4.89 23.61 6.87
CA ARG A 270 -5.77 23.35 5.72
C ARG A 270 -5.48 21.99 5.08
N VAL A 271 -4.20 21.67 4.89
CA VAL A 271 -3.78 20.36 4.35
C VAL A 271 -4.20 19.22 5.27
N LEU A 272 -4.04 19.35 6.58
CA LEU A 272 -4.46 18.31 7.52
C LEU A 272 -5.96 18.11 7.50
N ALA A 273 -6.76 19.18 7.51
CA ALA A 273 -8.23 19.12 7.49
C ALA A 273 -8.79 18.48 6.21
N ASP A 274 -8.22 18.81 5.04
CA ASP A 274 -8.63 18.18 3.78
C ASP A 274 -8.18 16.72 3.70
N HIS A 275 -6.90 16.46 3.94
CA HIS A 275 -6.32 15.14 3.70
C HIS A 275 -6.86 14.06 4.64
N ILE A 276 -7.19 14.42 5.87
CA ILE A 276 -7.80 13.46 6.79
C ILE A 276 -9.19 13.03 6.30
N ARG A 277 -9.99 13.94 5.72
CA ARG A 277 -11.27 13.58 5.12
C ARG A 277 -11.08 12.56 4.00
N SER A 278 -10.17 12.84 3.07
CA SER A 278 -9.86 11.93 1.94
C SER A 278 -9.42 10.54 2.42
N LEU A 279 -8.56 10.48 3.42
CA LEU A 279 -8.08 9.22 3.98
C LEU A 279 -9.23 8.44 4.62
N VAL A 280 -10.02 9.10 5.48
CA VAL A 280 -11.11 8.45 6.21
C VAL A 280 -12.16 7.89 5.25
N PHE A 281 -12.58 8.66 4.25
CA PHE A 281 -13.58 8.21 3.29
C PHE A 281 -13.09 7.09 2.38
N CYS A 282 -11.89 7.22 1.82
CA CYS A 282 -11.35 6.17 0.96
C CYS A 282 -11.10 4.86 1.72
N LEU A 283 -10.64 4.95 2.96
CA LEU A 283 -10.40 3.76 3.79
C LEU A 283 -11.73 3.12 4.25
N ALA A 284 -12.77 3.92 4.54
CA ALA A 284 -14.10 3.41 4.84
C ALA A 284 -14.71 2.67 3.65
N ASP A 285 -14.45 3.13 2.43
CA ASP A 285 -14.87 2.48 1.19
C ASP A 285 -13.96 1.29 0.79
N GLY A 286 -13.05 0.85 1.65
CA GLY A 286 -12.22 -0.34 1.46
C GLY A 286 -10.95 -0.14 0.63
N ALA A 287 -10.51 1.10 0.40
CA ALA A 287 -9.19 1.35 -0.18
C ALA A 287 -8.06 0.93 0.77
N GLU A 288 -6.94 0.53 0.22
CA GLU A 288 -5.75 0.18 0.98
C GLU A 288 -4.61 1.16 0.73
N ILE A 289 -3.81 1.40 1.75
CA ILE A 289 -2.56 2.15 1.59
C ILE A 289 -1.48 1.19 1.09
N SER A 290 -1.07 1.34 -0.18
CA SER A 290 -0.12 0.45 -0.84
C SER A 290 0.97 1.21 -1.61
N ASN A 291 1.83 0.49 -2.34
CA ASN A 291 2.89 1.08 -3.18
C ASN A 291 2.45 1.33 -4.62
N GLU A 292 1.25 0.91 -5.01
CA GLU A 292 0.79 0.93 -6.39
C GLU A 292 -0.63 1.49 -6.51
N GLY A 293 -0.98 1.97 -7.69
CA GLY A 293 -2.31 2.39 -8.05
C GLY A 293 -2.91 3.42 -7.08
N ARG A 294 -4.19 3.22 -6.72
CA ARG A 294 -4.91 4.11 -5.79
C ARG A 294 -4.34 4.10 -4.37
N GLY A 295 -3.81 2.96 -3.93
CA GLY A 295 -3.21 2.85 -2.61
C GLY A 295 -1.93 3.68 -2.47
N TYR A 296 -1.16 3.84 -3.54
CA TYR A 296 -0.03 4.77 -3.58
C TYR A 296 -0.49 6.22 -3.43
N VAL A 297 -1.59 6.60 -4.07
CA VAL A 297 -2.15 7.96 -3.92
C VAL A 297 -2.54 8.23 -2.47
N LEU A 298 -3.22 7.29 -1.81
CA LEU A 298 -3.57 7.43 -0.38
C LEU A 298 -2.34 7.51 0.50
N ARG A 299 -1.32 6.71 0.23
CA ARG A 299 -0.03 6.79 0.93
C ARG A 299 0.64 8.16 0.74
N ARG A 300 0.57 8.73 -0.46
CA ARG A 300 1.06 10.07 -0.77
C ARG A 300 0.31 11.15 0.01
N ILE A 301 -1.03 11.09 0.06
CA ILE A 301 -1.88 11.99 0.86
C ILE A 301 -1.49 11.92 2.35
N LEU A 302 -1.40 10.71 2.92
CA LEU A 302 -1.03 10.49 4.31
C LEU A 302 0.35 11.07 4.63
N ARG A 303 1.35 10.78 3.80
CA ARG A 303 2.71 11.26 4.01
C ARG A 303 2.84 12.77 3.88
N ARG A 304 2.09 13.35 2.92
CA ARG A 304 2.00 14.81 2.78
C ARG A 304 1.40 15.44 4.05
N ALA A 305 0.29 14.92 4.52
CA ALA A 305 -0.35 15.37 5.75
C ALA A 305 0.57 15.21 6.97
N ALA A 306 1.23 14.06 7.14
CA ALA A 306 2.16 13.81 8.24
C ALA A 306 3.34 14.78 8.25
N ARG A 307 3.88 15.16 7.07
CA ARG A 307 4.92 16.19 6.97
C ARG A 307 4.40 17.55 7.43
N TYR A 308 3.20 17.95 7.00
CA TYR A 308 2.61 19.21 7.45
C TYR A 308 2.28 19.20 8.95
N GLY A 309 1.87 18.05 9.48
CA GLY A 309 1.69 17.86 10.92
C GLY A 309 2.97 18.10 11.71
N ARG A 310 4.12 17.65 11.20
CA ARG A 310 5.43 17.94 11.82
C ARG A 310 5.84 19.41 11.79
N LYS A 311 5.34 20.20 10.85
CA LYS A 311 5.57 21.67 10.86
C LYS A 311 4.83 22.36 12.01
N LEU A 312 3.74 21.72 12.52
CA LEU A 312 2.96 22.24 13.66
C LEU A 312 3.43 21.66 15.01
N GLN A 313 3.84 20.40 15.01
CA GLN A 313 4.29 19.68 16.19
C GLN A 313 5.48 18.77 15.84
N GLU A 314 6.64 18.98 16.46
CA GLU A 314 7.88 18.26 16.14
C GLU A 314 7.83 16.76 16.45
N GLU A 315 7.13 16.36 17.52
CA GLU A 315 7.03 14.97 17.96
C GLU A 315 5.56 14.52 18.07
N GLY A 316 5.32 13.24 17.72
CA GLY A 316 4.02 12.60 17.82
C GLY A 316 3.30 12.48 16.50
N SER A 317 2.20 11.72 16.52
CA SER A 317 1.30 11.53 15.39
C SER A 317 -0.01 12.28 15.63
N ILE A 318 -0.53 12.96 14.60
CA ILE A 318 -1.68 13.87 14.67
C ILE A 318 -2.89 13.28 13.95
N LEU A 319 -2.68 12.68 12.78
CA LEU A 319 -3.74 12.34 11.83
C LEU A 319 -4.78 11.40 12.42
N HIS A 320 -4.35 10.36 13.14
CA HIS A 320 -5.28 9.39 13.72
C HIS A 320 -6.23 10.03 14.75
N ARG A 321 -5.86 11.17 15.37
CA ARG A 321 -6.69 11.90 16.32
C ARG A 321 -7.80 12.71 15.64
N LEU A 322 -7.63 13.00 14.35
CA LEU A 322 -8.59 13.72 13.53
C LEU A 322 -9.68 12.80 12.93
N VAL A 323 -9.53 11.48 13.02
CA VAL A 323 -10.53 10.52 12.50
C VAL A 323 -11.87 10.70 13.19
N GLY A 324 -11.89 10.73 14.53
CA GLY A 324 -13.10 10.96 15.30
C GLY A 324 -13.87 12.23 14.90
N PRO A 325 -13.24 13.40 14.85
CA PRO A 325 -13.84 14.64 14.36
C PRO A 325 -14.43 14.57 12.94
N VAL A 326 -13.79 13.85 12.00
CA VAL A 326 -14.39 13.62 10.67
C VAL A 326 -15.66 12.80 10.77
N VAL A 327 -15.63 11.70 11.53
CA VAL A 327 -16.79 10.83 11.75
C VAL A 327 -17.93 11.59 12.44
N GLU A 328 -17.63 12.39 13.46
CA GLU A 328 -18.62 13.21 14.15
C GLU A 328 -19.30 14.24 13.22
N SER A 329 -18.54 14.84 12.31
CA SER A 329 -19.08 15.88 11.42
C SER A 329 -19.81 15.34 10.19
N MET A 330 -19.52 14.13 9.74
CA MET A 330 -20.00 13.60 8.46
C MET A 330 -20.67 12.21 8.59
N GLY A 331 -20.57 11.53 9.72
CA GLY A 331 -21.09 10.18 9.92
C GLY A 331 -22.61 10.03 9.78
N ASP A 332 -23.40 11.09 10.07
CA ASP A 332 -24.85 11.08 9.87
C ASP A 332 -25.23 10.92 8.39
N ALA A 333 -24.43 11.52 7.48
CA ALA A 333 -24.64 11.41 6.05
C ALA A 333 -23.96 10.17 5.41
N TYR A 334 -22.95 9.63 6.10
CA TYR A 334 -22.11 8.53 5.63
C TYR A 334 -21.89 7.49 6.75
N PRO A 335 -22.88 6.61 7.00
CA PRO A 335 -22.83 5.64 8.12
C PRO A 335 -21.62 4.72 8.12
N GLU A 336 -21.04 4.42 6.94
CA GLU A 336 -19.85 3.61 6.77
C GLU A 336 -18.62 4.17 7.53
N LEU A 337 -18.61 5.47 7.82
CA LEU A 337 -17.55 6.10 8.61
C LEU A 337 -17.63 5.68 10.08
N LEU A 338 -18.85 5.57 10.62
CA LEU A 338 -19.08 5.12 11.99
C LEU A 338 -18.68 3.64 12.16
N GLU A 339 -19.05 2.80 11.19
CA GLU A 339 -18.78 1.37 11.23
C GLU A 339 -17.28 1.06 11.19
N ASN A 340 -16.49 1.87 10.47
CA ASN A 340 -15.06 1.64 10.25
C ASN A 340 -14.14 2.54 11.08
N GLN A 341 -14.67 3.38 11.99
CA GLN A 341 -13.90 4.40 12.71
C GLN A 341 -12.68 3.83 13.44
N GLU A 342 -12.85 2.76 14.19
CA GLU A 342 -11.78 2.17 14.98
C GLU A 342 -10.67 1.61 14.09
N PHE A 343 -11.03 0.84 13.08
CA PHE A 343 -10.10 0.30 12.10
C PHE A 343 -9.29 1.41 11.40
N ILE A 344 -9.97 2.45 10.91
CA ILE A 344 -9.33 3.58 10.22
C ILE A 344 -8.36 4.32 11.16
N THR A 345 -8.77 4.55 12.41
CA THR A 345 -7.93 5.21 13.43
C THR A 345 -6.63 4.44 13.65
N HIS A 346 -6.73 3.12 13.83
CA HIS A 346 -5.57 2.26 14.03
C HIS A 346 -4.67 2.18 12.79
N LEU A 347 -5.26 2.07 11.61
CA LEU A 347 -4.52 2.00 10.34
C LEU A 347 -3.73 3.29 10.09
N ILE A 348 -4.38 4.45 10.21
CA ILE A 348 -3.72 5.76 10.03
C ILE A 348 -2.61 5.93 11.07
N ARG A 349 -2.85 5.58 12.33
CA ARG A 349 -1.85 5.66 13.40
C ARG A 349 -0.63 4.79 13.10
N SER A 350 -0.86 3.58 12.62
CA SER A 350 0.21 2.63 12.27
C SER A 350 1.08 3.17 11.13
N GLU A 351 0.45 3.64 10.04
CA GLU A 351 1.15 4.20 8.88
C GLU A 351 1.88 5.51 9.21
N GLU A 352 1.23 6.40 9.97
CA GLU A 352 1.82 7.66 10.42
C GLU A 352 3.07 7.41 11.28
N ASN A 353 2.99 6.48 12.24
CA ASN A 353 4.11 6.10 13.09
C ASN A 353 5.24 5.43 12.29
N ARG A 354 4.90 4.57 11.32
CA ARG A 354 5.87 3.93 10.44
C ARG A 354 6.61 4.96 9.59
N PHE A 355 5.88 5.88 8.99
CA PHE A 355 6.45 6.97 8.21
C PHE A 355 7.25 7.93 9.09
N GLY A 356 6.79 8.25 10.30
CA GLY A 356 7.49 9.11 11.25
C GLY A 356 8.91 8.63 11.58
N LYS A 357 9.13 7.30 11.66
CA LYS A 357 10.47 6.71 11.87
C LYS A 357 11.40 6.93 10.67
N THR A 358 10.88 6.85 9.45
CA THR A 358 11.66 7.03 8.21
C THR A 358 11.75 8.49 7.78
N LEU A 359 10.72 9.28 8.08
CA LEU A 359 10.65 10.71 7.73
C LEU A 359 11.80 11.52 8.32
N GLY A 360 12.10 11.35 9.61
CA GLY A 360 13.22 12.05 10.26
C GLY A 360 14.54 11.79 9.55
N ARG A 361 14.84 10.51 9.27
CA ARG A 361 16.07 10.13 8.58
C ARG A 361 16.10 10.59 7.12
N GLY A 362 14.96 10.55 6.44
CA GLY A 362 14.86 11.05 5.06
C GLY A 362 15.04 12.56 4.94
N ILE A 363 14.50 13.33 5.90
CA ILE A 363 14.72 14.78 5.97
C ILE A 363 16.20 15.09 6.22
N GLU A 364 16.86 14.43 7.19
CA GLU A 364 18.29 14.57 7.44
C GLU A 364 19.12 14.33 6.18
N LEU A 365 18.85 13.23 5.46
CA LEU A 365 19.56 12.91 4.22
C LEU A 365 19.30 13.93 3.10
N PHE A 366 18.08 14.45 3.01
CA PHE A 366 17.74 15.49 2.07
C PHE A 366 18.49 16.80 2.40
N GLU A 367 18.53 17.21 3.67
CA GLU A 367 19.24 18.42 4.13
C GLU A 367 20.76 18.28 3.94
N ASP A 368 21.33 17.11 4.20
CA ASP A 368 22.72 16.79 3.91
C ASP A 368 23.03 16.95 2.42
N GLU A 369 22.16 16.41 1.53
CA GLU A 369 22.31 16.55 0.09
C GLU A 369 22.22 18.02 -0.35
N ILE A 370 21.24 18.77 0.14
CA ILE A 370 21.12 20.22 -0.13
C ILE A 370 22.37 20.98 0.34
N SER A 371 22.95 20.59 1.46
CA SER A 371 24.19 21.21 1.98
C SER A 371 25.37 20.94 1.06
N VAL A 372 25.54 19.68 0.62
CA VAL A 372 26.58 19.31 -0.37
C VAL A 372 26.38 20.04 -1.70
N MET A 373 25.13 20.17 -2.16
CA MET A 373 24.81 20.87 -3.40
C MET A 373 25.09 22.37 -3.32
N LYS A 374 24.84 23.01 -2.17
CA LYS A 374 25.21 24.42 -1.93
C LYS A 374 26.72 24.63 -2.03
N GLU A 375 27.51 23.70 -1.52
CA GLU A 375 28.97 23.75 -1.57
C GLU A 375 29.51 23.48 -2.98
N SER A 376 28.92 22.52 -3.70
CA SER A 376 29.34 22.14 -5.07
C SER A 376 28.82 23.06 -6.17
N GLY A 377 27.82 23.92 -5.87
CA GLY A 377 27.17 24.77 -6.84
C GLY A 377 26.17 24.06 -7.77
N THR A 378 25.88 22.77 -7.52
CA THR A 378 24.89 21.99 -8.26
C THR A 378 23.48 22.42 -7.86
N LYS A 379 22.54 22.51 -8.83
CA LYS A 379 21.19 23.01 -8.56
C LYS A 379 20.08 21.97 -8.83
N ILE A 380 20.45 20.76 -9.22
CA ILE A 380 19.50 19.68 -9.56
C ILE A 380 19.85 18.46 -8.74
N ILE A 381 18.89 17.98 -7.94
CA ILE A 381 18.99 16.70 -7.21
C ILE A 381 18.90 15.58 -8.24
N SER A 382 19.82 14.63 -8.20
CA SER A 382 19.83 13.52 -9.17
C SER A 382 18.66 12.58 -8.96
N GLY A 383 18.13 11.99 -10.07
CA GLY A 383 17.04 11.01 -10.01
C GLY A 383 17.39 9.75 -9.21
N ASP A 384 18.68 9.34 -9.19
CA ASP A 384 19.14 8.22 -8.34
C ASP A 384 19.00 8.53 -6.84
N LYS A 385 19.24 9.78 -6.42
CA LYS A 385 19.02 10.22 -5.03
C LYS A 385 17.55 10.30 -4.69
N MET A 386 16.73 10.79 -5.61
CA MET A 386 15.28 10.76 -5.46
C MET A 386 14.76 9.33 -5.33
N TYR A 387 15.27 8.43 -6.16
CA TYR A 387 14.91 7.01 -6.11
C TYR A 387 15.33 6.37 -4.77
N LEU A 388 16.52 6.67 -4.26
CA LEU A 388 16.96 6.21 -2.94
C LEU A 388 16.03 6.70 -1.82
N LEU A 389 15.64 7.97 -1.84
CA LEU A 389 14.70 8.55 -0.86
C LEU A 389 13.32 7.87 -0.98
N TRP A 390 12.87 7.58 -2.18
CA TRP A 390 11.60 6.91 -2.43
C TRP A 390 11.63 5.44 -1.99
N ASP A 391 12.61 4.67 -2.46
CA ASP A 391 12.70 3.21 -2.27
C ASP A 391 13.02 2.85 -0.81
N SER A 392 14.08 3.45 -0.26
CA SER A 392 14.60 3.07 1.06
C SER A 392 13.95 3.80 2.23
N TYR A 393 13.49 5.04 2.01
CA TYR A 393 12.91 5.89 3.06
C TYR A 393 11.44 6.21 2.83
N GLY A 394 10.90 5.76 1.71
CA GLY A 394 9.50 5.95 1.38
C GLY A 394 9.09 7.40 1.19
N PHE A 395 10.01 8.28 0.76
CA PHE A 395 9.71 9.64 0.40
C PHE A 395 9.02 9.68 -0.96
N PRO A 396 7.79 10.19 -1.06
CA PRO A 396 7.15 10.39 -2.35
C PRO A 396 7.97 11.35 -3.22
N ALA A 397 8.00 11.08 -4.54
CA ALA A 397 8.81 11.88 -5.46
C ALA A 397 8.40 13.36 -5.48
N ASP A 398 7.07 13.62 -5.44
CA ASP A 398 6.50 14.98 -5.34
C ASP A 398 6.89 15.69 -4.04
N LEU A 399 6.99 14.95 -2.93
CA LEU A 399 7.46 15.51 -1.67
C LEU A 399 8.91 15.95 -1.78
N THR A 400 9.78 15.12 -2.38
CA THR A 400 11.19 15.46 -2.63
C THR A 400 11.31 16.65 -3.56
N GLN A 401 10.50 16.68 -4.65
CA GLN A 401 10.45 17.82 -5.58
C GLN A 401 10.05 19.11 -4.87
N ARG A 402 8.97 19.08 -4.09
CA ARG A 402 8.48 20.25 -3.36
C ARG A 402 9.50 20.76 -2.36
N MET A 403 10.16 19.87 -1.62
CA MET A 403 11.23 20.24 -0.68
C MET A 403 12.42 20.85 -1.41
N ALA A 404 12.76 20.36 -2.60
CA ALA A 404 13.81 20.93 -3.43
C ALA A 404 13.43 22.32 -3.90
N GLU A 405 12.22 22.55 -4.40
CA GLU A 405 11.69 23.84 -4.81
C GLU A 405 11.70 24.85 -3.64
N GLU A 406 11.21 24.45 -2.45
CA GLU A 406 11.26 25.27 -1.24
C GLU A 406 12.70 25.68 -0.86
N ALA A 407 13.69 24.83 -1.16
CA ALA A 407 15.11 25.08 -0.93
C ALA A 407 15.81 25.82 -2.09
N GLY A 408 15.11 26.08 -3.21
CA GLY A 408 15.64 26.75 -4.41
C GLY A 408 16.43 25.84 -5.35
N PHE A 409 16.12 24.53 -5.35
CA PHE A 409 16.73 23.50 -6.19
C PHE A 409 15.70 22.84 -7.10
N GLY A 410 16.16 22.30 -8.23
CA GLY A 410 15.38 21.42 -9.12
C GLY A 410 15.63 19.95 -8.83
N VAL A 411 14.91 19.08 -9.53
CA VAL A 411 15.03 17.61 -9.46
C VAL A 411 15.12 17.01 -10.86
N ASP A 412 15.81 15.88 -10.98
CA ASP A 412 15.91 15.09 -12.23
C ASP A 412 14.82 14.01 -12.23
N MET A 413 13.64 14.39 -12.72
CA MET A 413 12.49 13.47 -12.81
C MET A 413 12.67 12.40 -13.87
N GLU A 414 13.37 12.69 -14.98
CA GLU A 414 13.57 11.74 -16.08
C GLU A 414 14.37 10.52 -15.58
N ARG A 415 15.49 10.76 -14.93
CA ARG A 415 16.29 9.68 -14.33
C ARG A 415 15.55 8.94 -13.20
N PHE A 416 14.71 9.63 -12.43
CA PHE A 416 13.86 8.97 -11.41
C PHE A 416 12.88 7.99 -12.08
N GLU A 417 12.21 8.40 -13.16
CA GLU A 417 11.26 7.54 -13.90
C GLU A 417 11.95 6.34 -14.53
N GLU A 418 13.18 6.50 -15.05
CA GLU A 418 13.99 5.37 -15.51
C GLU A 418 14.22 4.34 -14.40
N CYS A 419 14.66 4.77 -13.20
CA CYS A 419 14.86 3.88 -12.05
C CYS A 419 13.58 3.14 -11.65
N MET A 420 12.43 3.84 -11.70
CA MET A 420 11.11 3.25 -11.43
C MET A 420 10.73 2.17 -12.45
N ASN A 421 11.02 2.40 -13.73
CA ASN A 421 10.73 1.43 -14.78
C ASN A 421 11.64 0.20 -14.68
N GLU A 422 12.93 0.39 -14.37
CA GLU A 422 13.87 -0.72 -14.11
C GLU A 422 13.40 -1.61 -12.95
N GLN A 423 12.78 -1.02 -11.91
CA GLN A 423 12.21 -1.79 -10.80
C GLN A 423 10.97 -2.57 -11.23
N ARG A 424 10.06 -1.94 -12.00
CA ARG A 424 8.84 -2.59 -12.51
C ARG A 424 9.17 -3.80 -13.39
N GLU A 425 10.17 -3.68 -14.26
CA GLU A 425 10.63 -4.78 -15.10
C GLU A 425 11.19 -5.94 -14.27
N ARG A 426 12.01 -5.64 -13.26
CA ARG A 426 12.52 -6.65 -12.30
C ARG A 426 11.39 -7.37 -11.55
N SER A 427 10.35 -6.65 -11.17
CA SER A 427 9.18 -7.23 -10.48
C SER A 427 8.33 -8.09 -11.41
N ARG A 428 8.19 -7.71 -12.70
CA ARG A 428 7.45 -8.51 -13.70
C ARG A 428 8.15 -9.82 -14.05
N GLN A 429 9.47 -9.84 -14.10
CA GLN A 429 10.25 -11.07 -14.37
C GLN A 429 10.16 -12.13 -13.25
N ALA A 430 9.61 -11.78 -12.10
CA ALA A 430 9.43 -12.66 -10.95
C ALA A 430 8.04 -13.34 -10.89
N SER A 431 7.12 -13.02 -11.81
CA SER A 431 5.75 -13.55 -11.85
C SER A 431 5.41 -14.01 -13.28
N ASP A 432 5.75 -15.25 -13.62
CA ASP A 432 5.38 -15.81 -14.92
C ASP A 432 4.73 -17.18 -14.80
N PHE A 433 3.41 -17.20 -15.12
CA PHE A 433 2.77 -18.19 -16.01
C PHE A 433 1.52 -17.50 -16.58
N SER A 434 1.55 -17.13 -17.84
CA SER A 434 0.40 -16.55 -18.54
C SER A 434 -0.01 -17.47 -19.69
N VAL A 435 -1.32 -17.61 -19.91
CA VAL A 435 -1.87 -18.20 -21.15
C VAL A 435 -1.38 -17.33 -22.31
N THR A 436 -0.58 -17.90 -23.18
CA THR A 436 0.07 -17.18 -24.30
C THR A 436 -0.76 -17.21 -25.57
N THR A 437 -1.82 -18.02 -25.63
CA THR A 437 -2.67 -18.21 -26.80
C THR A 437 -4.10 -17.74 -26.47
N SER A 438 -4.72 -16.98 -27.38
CA SER A 438 -6.12 -16.55 -27.22
C SER A 438 -7.04 -17.55 -27.91
N PHE A 439 -7.97 -18.15 -27.14
CA PHE A 439 -9.00 -19.06 -27.64
C PHE A 439 -10.37 -18.39 -27.81
N ASP A 440 -10.42 -17.09 -27.96
CA ASP A 440 -11.66 -16.26 -27.96
C ASP A 440 -12.73 -16.68 -28.95
N SER A 441 -12.33 -17.40 -30.02
CA SER A 441 -13.28 -17.91 -31.04
C SER A 441 -13.99 -19.22 -30.64
N LEU A 442 -13.53 -19.90 -29.57
CA LEU A 442 -14.11 -21.18 -29.13
C LEU A 442 -15.33 -20.97 -28.21
N PRO A 443 -16.28 -21.92 -28.18
CA PRO A 443 -17.33 -21.94 -27.19
C PRO A 443 -16.76 -22.01 -25.76
N ALA A 444 -17.56 -21.58 -24.78
CA ALA A 444 -17.21 -21.76 -23.36
C ALA A 444 -17.16 -23.26 -23.00
N THR A 445 -16.25 -23.63 -22.10
CA THR A 445 -16.18 -25.00 -21.55
C THR A 445 -17.31 -25.18 -20.51
N GLU A 446 -18.08 -26.25 -20.61
CA GLU A 446 -19.01 -26.63 -19.54
C GLU A 446 -18.26 -27.30 -18.39
N PHE A 447 -18.32 -26.70 -17.22
CA PHE A 447 -17.64 -27.22 -16.02
C PHE A 447 -18.53 -28.23 -15.30
N VAL A 448 -18.14 -29.50 -15.29
CA VAL A 448 -18.88 -30.62 -14.63
C VAL A 448 -18.20 -31.07 -13.33
N GLY A 449 -17.12 -30.41 -12.91
CA GLY A 449 -16.27 -30.82 -11.80
C GLY A 449 -16.85 -30.63 -10.41
N TYR A 450 -18.04 -30.08 -10.26
CA TYR A 450 -18.79 -30.10 -9.01
C TYR A 450 -19.48 -31.46 -8.75
N GLU A 451 -19.81 -32.17 -9.81
CA GLU A 451 -20.56 -33.43 -9.71
C GLU A 451 -19.70 -34.66 -9.99
N SER A 452 -18.69 -34.53 -10.84
CA SER A 452 -17.85 -35.66 -11.27
C SER A 452 -16.39 -35.25 -11.47
N LEU A 453 -15.49 -36.10 -11.02
CA LEU A 453 -14.03 -35.94 -11.26
C LEU A 453 -13.62 -36.56 -12.61
N ARG A 454 -14.54 -37.11 -13.38
CA ARG A 454 -14.27 -37.78 -14.64
C ARG A 454 -15.40 -37.52 -15.63
N CYS A 455 -15.07 -37.17 -16.86
CA CYS A 455 -16.03 -37.02 -17.93
C CYS A 455 -15.43 -37.37 -19.30
N GLY A 456 -16.28 -37.79 -20.22
CA GLY A 456 -15.98 -37.82 -21.64
C GLY A 456 -16.18 -36.43 -22.23
N ALA A 457 -15.28 -35.98 -23.07
CA ALA A 457 -15.32 -34.65 -23.70
C ALA A 457 -14.82 -34.70 -25.16
N GLU A 458 -15.19 -33.69 -25.93
CA GLU A 458 -14.57 -33.43 -27.23
C GLU A 458 -13.46 -32.39 -27.05
N LEU A 459 -12.30 -32.67 -27.64
CA LEU A 459 -11.18 -31.76 -27.68
C LEU A 459 -11.46 -30.66 -28.70
N GLN A 460 -11.65 -29.42 -28.24
CA GLN A 460 -11.99 -28.28 -29.09
C GLN A 460 -10.77 -27.64 -29.74
N ALA A 461 -9.66 -27.57 -29.02
CA ALA A 461 -8.38 -27.07 -29.53
C ALA A 461 -7.20 -27.66 -28.76
N ALA A 462 -6.07 -27.77 -29.43
CA ALA A 462 -4.77 -28.08 -28.84
C ALA A 462 -3.70 -27.24 -29.55
N GLU A 463 -2.97 -26.44 -28.80
CA GLU A 463 -1.91 -25.57 -29.33
C GLU A 463 -0.63 -25.71 -28.49
N GLU A 464 0.52 -25.76 -29.14
CA GLU A 464 1.82 -25.77 -28.47
C GLU A 464 2.26 -24.33 -28.20
N ALA A 465 2.50 -24.02 -26.94
CA ALA A 465 2.98 -22.72 -26.51
C ALA A 465 4.02 -22.89 -25.38
N ASP A 466 5.15 -22.22 -25.48
CA ASP A 466 6.23 -22.21 -24.50
C ASP A 466 6.71 -23.61 -24.03
N GLY A 467 6.64 -24.60 -24.93
CA GLY A 467 7.09 -25.97 -24.68
C GLY A 467 6.07 -26.82 -23.89
N THR A 468 4.85 -26.31 -23.69
CA THR A 468 3.70 -27.01 -23.14
C THR A 468 2.56 -27.08 -24.16
N LEU A 469 1.64 -28.01 -23.99
CA LEU A 469 0.46 -28.14 -24.84
C LEU A 469 -0.73 -27.54 -24.10
N GLN A 470 -1.36 -26.52 -24.67
CA GLN A 470 -2.59 -25.91 -24.16
C GLN A 470 -3.81 -26.55 -24.82
N VAL A 471 -4.68 -27.14 -24.04
CA VAL A 471 -5.84 -27.92 -24.51
C VAL A 471 -7.14 -27.34 -23.97
N VAL A 472 -8.14 -27.19 -24.84
CA VAL A 472 -9.49 -26.78 -24.50
C VAL A 472 -10.48 -27.90 -24.80
N LEU A 473 -11.33 -28.23 -23.82
CA LEU A 473 -12.34 -29.27 -23.93
C LEU A 473 -13.76 -28.68 -23.98
N SER A 474 -14.72 -29.40 -24.59
CA SER A 474 -16.15 -29.03 -24.58
C SER A 474 -16.75 -29.10 -23.18
N HIS A 475 -16.39 -30.14 -22.42
CA HIS A 475 -16.76 -30.36 -21.02
C HIS A 475 -15.49 -30.62 -20.22
N SER A 476 -15.40 -30.13 -18.98
CA SER A 476 -14.20 -30.37 -18.18
C SER A 476 -14.55 -30.63 -16.71
N PRO A 477 -13.98 -31.68 -16.09
CA PRO A 477 -14.06 -31.87 -14.65
C PRO A 477 -13.01 -31.06 -13.89
N PHE A 478 -12.04 -30.47 -14.61
CA PHE A 478 -10.92 -29.71 -14.02
C PHE A 478 -11.37 -28.29 -13.63
N TYR A 479 -11.18 -27.92 -12.39
CA TYR A 479 -11.37 -26.56 -11.92
C TYR A 479 -10.26 -25.66 -12.49
N GLY A 480 -10.63 -24.60 -13.18
CA GLY A 480 -9.69 -23.58 -13.66
C GLY A 480 -9.39 -22.59 -12.54
N GLU A 481 -8.12 -22.21 -12.37
CA GLU A 481 -7.66 -21.29 -11.34
C GLU A 481 -8.54 -20.05 -11.24
N SER A 482 -9.14 -19.85 -10.07
CA SER A 482 -10.04 -18.73 -9.80
C SER A 482 -10.24 -18.55 -8.29
N GLY A 483 -10.50 -17.30 -7.82
CA GLY A 483 -10.85 -17.04 -6.42
C GLY A 483 -9.77 -17.43 -5.41
N GLY A 484 -8.51 -17.59 -5.85
CA GLY A 484 -7.40 -18.03 -5.03
C GLY A 484 -7.24 -19.54 -4.90
N GLN A 485 -8.16 -20.36 -5.45
CA GLN A 485 -7.98 -21.81 -5.59
C GLN A 485 -7.19 -22.09 -6.86
N VAL A 486 -6.10 -22.87 -6.75
CA VAL A 486 -5.27 -23.30 -7.88
C VAL A 486 -6.04 -24.19 -8.84
N GLY A 487 -5.58 -24.27 -10.09
CA GLY A 487 -6.11 -25.16 -11.10
C GLY A 487 -5.89 -26.62 -10.76
N ASP A 488 -6.82 -27.47 -11.19
CA ASP A 488 -6.72 -28.91 -10.99
C ASP A 488 -5.67 -29.56 -11.89
N ARG A 489 -5.20 -30.68 -11.43
CA ARG A 489 -4.27 -31.56 -12.12
C ARG A 489 -4.89 -32.92 -12.39
N GLY A 490 -4.33 -33.67 -13.35
CA GLY A 490 -4.80 -35.01 -13.66
C GLY A 490 -4.37 -35.50 -15.01
N VAL A 491 -5.25 -36.19 -15.75
CA VAL A 491 -4.93 -36.83 -17.01
C VAL A 491 -6.05 -36.62 -18.03
N ILE A 492 -5.70 -36.36 -19.28
CA ILE A 492 -6.58 -36.42 -20.45
C ILE A 492 -6.08 -37.56 -21.34
N SER A 493 -6.97 -38.52 -21.65
CA SER A 493 -6.66 -39.69 -22.45
C SER A 493 -7.50 -39.72 -23.71
N GLY A 494 -6.87 -39.77 -24.87
CA GLY A 494 -7.48 -40.12 -26.16
C GLY A 494 -7.15 -41.54 -26.54
N ASP A 495 -7.56 -41.98 -27.74
CA ASP A 495 -7.34 -43.33 -28.23
C ASP A 495 -5.82 -43.60 -28.46
N ASP A 496 -5.07 -42.63 -28.96
CA ASP A 496 -3.66 -42.75 -29.33
C ASP A 496 -2.71 -41.88 -28.52
N PHE A 497 -3.20 -41.10 -27.56
CA PHE A 497 -2.38 -40.23 -26.73
C PHE A 497 -2.83 -40.14 -25.30
N ARG A 498 -1.91 -39.75 -24.43
CA ARG A 498 -2.19 -39.46 -23.02
C ARG A 498 -1.42 -38.22 -22.57
N LEU A 499 -2.12 -37.29 -21.93
CA LEU A 499 -1.59 -36.02 -21.47
C LEU A 499 -1.66 -35.94 -19.94
N ALA A 500 -0.58 -35.49 -19.31
CA ALA A 500 -0.66 -35.04 -17.92
C ALA A 500 -1.11 -33.58 -17.90
N VAL A 501 -2.19 -33.27 -17.23
CA VAL A 501 -2.59 -31.90 -16.91
C VAL A 501 -1.80 -31.44 -15.69
N GLU A 502 -0.89 -30.48 -15.90
CA GLU A 502 -0.02 -29.96 -14.85
C GLU A 502 -0.64 -28.73 -14.15
N ASP A 503 -1.53 -28.03 -14.87
CA ASP A 503 -2.32 -26.91 -14.36
C ASP A 503 -3.57 -26.68 -15.23
N THR A 504 -4.57 -26.00 -14.68
CA THR A 504 -5.79 -25.61 -15.41
C THR A 504 -6.07 -24.13 -15.15
N GLN A 505 -6.06 -23.34 -16.21
CA GLN A 505 -6.28 -21.89 -16.16
C GLN A 505 -7.65 -21.53 -16.76
N ARG A 506 -8.18 -20.37 -16.37
CA ARG A 506 -9.47 -19.89 -16.87
C ARG A 506 -9.25 -18.70 -17.81
N ASP A 507 -9.75 -18.80 -19.06
CA ASP A 507 -9.72 -17.74 -20.06
C ASP A 507 -11.11 -17.53 -20.69
N GLY A 508 -11.72 -16.37 -20.46
CA GLY A 508 -12.96 -15.96 -21.10
C GLY A 508 -14.13 -16.96 -21.02
N GLY A 509 -14.24 -17.73 -19.91
CA GLY A 509 -15.26 -18.78 -19.74
C GLY A 509 -14.83 -20.16 -20.25
N ARG A 510 -13.59 -20.31 -20.70
CA ARG A 510 -12.99 -21.58 -21.12
C ARG A 510 -12.02 -22.09 -20.07
N MET A 511 -11.89 -23.42 -19.97
CA MET A 511 -10.87 -24.09 -19.17
C MET A 511 -9.73 -24.48 -20.08
N VAL A 512 -8.56 -23.84 -19.89
CA VAL A 512 -7.33 -24.12 -20.65
C VAL A 512 -6.46 -25.05 -19.81
N HIS A 513 -6.34 -26.30 -20.25
CA HIS A 513 -5.52 -27.31 -19.59
C HIS A 513 -4.09 -27.21 -20.09
N ILE A 514 -3.14 -26.94 -19.20
CA ILE A 514 -1.71 -26.89 -19.50
C ILE A 514 -1.17 -28.30 -19.32
N CYS A 515 -0.80 -28.88 -20.46
CA CYS A 515 -0.55 -30.31 -20.54
C CYS A 515 0.90 -30.62 -20.96
N ARG A 516 1.36 -31.76 -20.50
CA ARG A 516 2.58 -32.41 -20.97
C ARG A 516 2.25 -33.80 -21.53
N LEU A 517 2.78 -34.11 -22.71
CA LEU A 517 2.58 -35.42 -23.35
C LEU A 517 3.24 -36.53 -22.53
N LEU A 518 2.47 -37.57 -22.21
CA LEU A 518 2.94 -38.78 -21.56
C LEU A 518 3.12 -39.93 -22.53
N GLU A 519 2.17 -40.12 -23.47
CA GLU A 519 2.15 -41.21 -24.45
C GLU A 519 1.59 -40.69 -25.77
N GLY A 520 2.03 -41.24 -26.91
CA GLY A 520 1.65 -40.82 -28.27
C GLY A 520 2.56 -39.74 -28.87
N GLU A 521 2.11 -39.12 -29.93
CA GLU A 521 2.82 -38.00 -30.61
C GLU A 521 1.95 -36.73 -30.51
N ILE A 522 2.56 -35.52 -30.48
CA ILE A 522 1.83 -34.25 -30.46
C ILE A 522 0.85 -34.14 -31.64
N GLY A 523 1.19 -34.70 -32.80
CA GLY A 523 0.35 -34.71 -33.99
C GLY A 523 -0.95 -35.52 -33.85
N ASP A 524 -1.05 -36.39 -32.85
CA ASP A 524 -2.27 -37.17 -32.55
C ASP A 524 -3.28 -36.36 -31.74
N VAL A 525 -2.84 -35.27 -31.11
CA VAL A 525 -3.67 -34.39 -30.28
C VAL A 525 -4.34 -33.34 -31.16
N GLY A 526 -5.52 -33.62 -31.66
CA GLY A 526 -6.24 -32.78 -32.60
C GLY A 526 -7.65 -32.43 -32.21
N ALA A 527 -8.16 -31.27 -32.63
CA ALA A 527 -9.55 -30.88 -32.45
C ALA A 527 -10.51 -31.89 -33.07
N GLY A 528 -11.61 -32.20 -32.38
CA GLY A 528 -12.60 -33.21 -32.75
C GLY A 528 -12.32 -34.60 -32.16
N SER A 529 -11.19 -34.82 -31.49
CA SER A 529 -10.90 -36.08 -30.79
C SER A 529 -11.83 -36.24 -29.57
N THR A 530 -12.36 -37.45 -29.40
CA THR A 530 -13.06 -37.81 -28.15
C THR A 530 -12.02 -38.20 -27.10
N VAL A 531 -12.09 -37.59 -25.92
CA VAL A 531 -11.15 -37.84 -24.83
C VAL A 531 -11.90 -38.15 -23.53
N GLU A 532 -11.18 -38.83 -22.64
CA GLU A 532 -11.59 -38.99 -21.27
C GLU A 532 -10.73 -38.09 -20.39
N ALA A 533 -11.35 -37.22 -19.63
CA ALA A 533 -10.71 -36.27 -18.74
C ALA A 533 -10.93 -36.74 -17.29
N GLU A 534 -9.82 -36.87 -16.51
CA GLU A 534 -9.85 -37.38 -15.14
C GLU A 534 -8.97 -36.55 -14.24
N VAL A 535 -9.57 -35.94 -13.21
CA VAL A 535 -8.91 -35.13 -12.18
C VAL A 535 -8.19 -36.06 -11.19
N ASP A 536 -7.03 -35.66 -10.70
CA ASP A 536 -6.35 -36.30 -9.58
C ASP A 536 -7.16 -36.12 -8.29
N ASP A 537 -7.83 -37.17 -7.87
CA ASP A 537 -8.74 -37.18 -6.71
C ASP A 537 -8.04 -36.75 -5.42
N ALA A 538 -6.82 -37.24 -5.19
CA ALA A 538 -6.08 -36.94 -3.96
C ALA A 538 -5.71 -35.46 -3.86
N THR A 539 -5.27 -34.87 -4.97
CA THR A 539 -4.94 -33.45 -5.08
C THR A 539 -6.20 -32.57 -4.93
N ARG A 540 -7.29 -32.91 -5.60
CA ARG A 540 -8.58 -32.24 -5.51
C ARG A 540 -9.10 -32.24 -4.07
N GLN A 541 -9.16 -33.39 -3.41
CA GLN A 541 -9.61 -33.51 -2.02
C GLN A 541 -8.76 -32.70 -1.05
N ALA A 542 -7.43 -32.66 -1.24
CA ALA A 542 -6.55 -31.85 -0.42
C ALA A 542 -6.84 -30.34 -0.61
N THR A 543 -7.06 -29.90 -1.86
CA THR A 543 -7.45 -28.53 -2.18
C THR A 543 -8.80 -28.16 -1.55
N GLU A 544 -9.81 -29.03 -1.65
CA GLU A 544 -11.15 -28.84 -1.07
C GLU A 544 -11.12 -28.70 0.46
N ARG A 545 -10.25 -29.47 1.14
CA ARG A 545 -10.04 -29.36 2.59
C ARG A 545 -9.47 -27.99 2.94
N ASN A 546 -8.41 -27.56 2.25
CA ASN A 546 -7.80 -26.27 2.46
C ASN A 546 -8.75 -25.13 2.12
N HIS A 547 -9.57 -25.24 1.07
CA HIS A 547 -10.55 -24.23 0.70
C HIS A 547 -11.66 -24.09 1.75
N SER A 548 -12.24 -25.20 2.15
CA SER A 548 -13.28 -25.19 3.19
C SER A 548 -12.74 -24.70 4.53
N ALA A 549 -11.50 -25.05 4.88
CA ALA A 549 -10.82 -24.53 6.05
C ALA A 549 -10.58 -23.01 5.99
N THR A 550 -10.37 -22.45 4.79
CA THR A 550 -10.22 -21.00 4.60
C THR A 550 -11.48 -20.23 5.00
N HIS A 551 -12.67 -20.74 4.64
CA HIS A 551 -13.94 -20.15 5.05
C HIS A 551 -14.15 -20.21 6.56
N LEU A 552 -13.88 -21.35 7.20
CA LEU A 552 -13.94 -21.46 8.65
C LEU A 552 -12.92 -20.53 9.34
N LEU A 553 -11.71 -20.43 8.80
CA LEU A 553 -10.68 -19.51 9.31
C LEU A 553 -11.11 -18.04 9.19
N HIS A 554 -11.73 -17.66 8.07
CA HIS A 554 -12.24 -16.29 7.90
C HIS A 554 -13.29 -15.96 8.96
N ALA A 555 -14.28 -16.82 9.14
CA ALA A 555 -15.31 -16.65 10.17
C ALA A 555 -14.70 -16.60 11.58
N ALA A 556 -13.75 -17.50 11.90
CA ALA A 556 -13.06 -17.52 13.18
C ALA A 556 -12.26 -16.24 13.45
N LEU A 557 -11.52 -15.76 12.46
CA LEU A 557 -10.75 -14.51 12.58
C LEU A 557 -11.68 -13.29 12.78
N ARG A 558 -12.84 -13.27 12.12
CA ARG A 558 -13.85 -12.22 12.33
C ARG A 558 -14.44 -12.26 13.73
N GLU A 559 -14.69 -13.44 14.26
CA GLU A 559 -15.20 -13.60 15.63
C GLU A 559 -14.17 -13.16 16.67
N VAL A 560 -12.89 -13.47 16.46
CA VAL A 560 -11.80 -13.16 17.42
C VAL A 560 -11.33 -11.72 17.33
N LEU A 561 -11.15 -11.19 16.10
CA LEU A 561 -10.50 -9.90 15.86
C LEU A 561 -11.51 -8.78 15.56
N GLY A 562 -12.74 -9.14 15.14
CA GLY A 562 -13.80 -8.20 14.82
C GLY A 562 -14.23 -8.18 13.35
N THR A 563 -15.35 -7.50 13.09
CA THR A 563 -16.02 -7.49 11.77
C THR A 563 -15.24 -6.79 10.66
N HIS A 564 -14.21 -6.01 11.00
CA HIS A 564 -13.31 -5.35 10.06
C HIS A 564 -12.37 -6.33 9.32
N VAL A 565 -12.33 -7.59 9.72
CA VAL A 565 -11.55 -8.63 9.05
C VAL A 565 -12.25 -9.04 7.76
N HIS A 566 -11.64 -8.72 6.62
CA HIS A 566 -12.11 -9.09 5.29
C HIS A 566 -10.97 -9.74 4.51
N GLN A 567 -11.33 -10.64 3.60
CA GLN A 567 -10.36 -11.24 2.68
C GLN A 567 -9.77 -10.17 1.75
N LYS A 568 -8.44 -10.19 1.63
CA LYS A 568 -7.66 -9.37 0.67
C LYS A 568 -6.95 -10.20 -0.37
N GLY A 569 -6.70 -11.43 -0.06
CA GLY A 569 -6.14 -12.42 -0.97
C GLY A 569 -6.25 -13.81 -0.39
N SER A 570 -6.25 -14.79 -1.26
CA SER A 570 -6.25 -16.19 -0.89
C SER A 570 -5.34 -16.95 -1.85
N LEU A 571 -4.66 -17.96 -1.34
CA LEU A 571 -4.07 -19.02 -2.14
C LEU A 571 -4.39 -20.33 -1.45
N VAL A 572 -5.12 -21.18 -2.17
CA VAL A 572 -5.52 -22.52 -1.73
C VAL A 572 -4.90 -23.51 -2.67
N ASP A 573 -3.91 -24.23 -2.22
CA ASP A 573 -3.25 -25.30 -2.94
C ASP A 573 -3.34 -26.63 -2.17
N PRO A 574 -3.01 -27.79 -2.77
CA PRO A 574 -3.14 -29.07 -2.10
C PRO A 574 -2.33 -29.21 -0.82
N SER A 575 -1.24 -28.45 -0.69
CA SER A 575 -0.28 -28.59 0.42
C SER A 575 -0.57 -27.63 1.58
N ARG A 576 -1.25 -26.51 1.31
CA ARG A 576 -1.50 -25.45 2.31
C ARG A 576 -2.60 -24.48 1.87
N LEU A 577 -3.07 -23.70 2.82
CA LEU A 577 -3.80 -22.48 2.55
C LEU A 577 -3.00 -21.26 3.04
N ARG A 578 -3.14 -20.17 2.32
CA ARG A 578 -2.61 -18.85 2.63
C ARG A 578 -3.75 -17.86 2.55
N PHE A 579 -3.98 -17.13 3.61
CA PHE A 579 -5.11 -16.23 3.72
C PHE A 579 -4.65 -14.84 4.16
N ASP A 580 -4.86 -13.87 3.31
CA ASP A 580 -4.50 -12.47 3.55
C ASP A 580 -5.76 -11.72 3.98
N VAL A 581 -5.73 -11.09 5.15
CA VAL A 581 -6.88 -10.42 5.76
C VAL A 581 -6.56 -9.00 6.19
N THR A 582 -7.58 -8.15 6.22
CA THR A 582 -7.46 -6.81 6.80
C THR A 582 -7.31 -6.91 8.30
N HIS A 583 -6.19 -6.41 8.83
CA HIS A 583 -6.00 -6.19 10.26
C HIS A 583 -4.82 -5.22 10.48
N PHE A 584 -4.97 -4.32 11.44
CA PHE A 584 -4.08 -3.16 11.64
C PHE A 584 -2.79 -3.45 12.41
N SER A 585 -2.74 -4.55 13.16
CA SER A 585 -1.58 -4.97 13.98
C SER A 585 -1.17 -6.41 13.68
N GLY A 586 -0.06 -6.88 14.25
CA GLY A 586 0.24 -8.29 14.30
C GLY A 586 -0.84 -9.03 15.09
N ILE A 587 -1.29 -10.18 14.61
CA ILE A 587 -2.24 -11.03 15.34
C ILE A 587 -1.47 -11.73 16.44
N GLU A 588 -1.92 -11.57 17.68
CA GLU A 588 -1.19 -12.13 18.82
C GLU A 588 -1.36 -13.65 18.94
N GLY A 589 -0.37 -14.29 19.57
CA GLY A 589 -0.40 -15.76 19.74
C GLY A 589 -1.68 -16.30 20.35
N PRO A 590 -2.23 -15.69 21.43
CA PRO A 590 -3.51 -16.12 22.00
C PRO A 590 -4.70 -15.97 21.03
N GLU A 591 -4.74 -14.92 20.20
CA GLU A 591 -5.80 -14.70 19.20
C GLU A 591 -5.73 -15.75 18.10
N LEU A 592 -4.52 -16.04 17.59
CA LEU A 592 -4.31 -17.13 16.62
C LEU A 592 -4.71 -18.48 17.17
N GLN A 593 -4.38 -18.75 18.44
CA GLN A 593 -4.76 -19.99 19.10
C GLN A 593 -6.29 -20.10 19.21
N GLN A 594 -6.98 -19.04 19.60
CA GLN A 594 -8.43 -19.01 19.71
C GLN A 594 -9.10 -19.23 18.34
N ALA A 595 -8.60 -18.57 17.29
CA ALA A 595 -9.10 -18.77 15.92
C ALA A 595 -8.91 -20.24 15.47
N GLN A 596 -7.73 -20.84 15.74
CA GLN A 596 -7.47 -22.24 15.44
C GLN A 596 -8.40 -23.19 16.21
N GLU A 597 -8.66 -22.90 17.48
CA GLU A 597 -9.56 -23.69 18.33
C GLU A 597 -11.00 -23.67 17.78
N LEU A 598 -11.50 -22.47 17.37
CA LEU A 598 -12.81 -22.31 16.73
C LEU A 598 -12.92 -23.11 15.43
N VAL A 599 -11.91 -23.01 14.54
CA VAL A 599 -11.92 -23.81 13.31
C VAL A 599 -11.99 -25.30 13.62
N ASN A 600 -11.15 -25.80 14.51
CA ASN A 600 -11.16 -27.23 14.89
C ASN A 600 -12.46 -27.64 15.61
N GLU A 601 -13.15 -26.74 16.28
CA GLU A 601 -14.48 -26.99 16.84
C GLU A 601 -15.50 -27.25 15.74
N GLN A 602 -15.55 -26.39 14.68
CA GLN A 602 -16.42 -26.57 13.54
C GLN A 602 -16.09 -27.85 12.75
N VAL A 603 -14.80 -28.19 12.63
CA VAL A 603 -14.37 -29.46 12.04
C VAL A 603 -14.92 -30.65 12.83
N ARG A 604 -14.80 -30.64 14.15
CA ARG A 604 -15.33 -31.70 15.02
C ARG A 604 -16.86 -31.78 15.05
N ALA A 605 -17.55 -30.63 14.83
CA ALA A 605 -19.00 -30.59 14.72
C ALA A 605 -19.52 -31.33 13.48
N ASN A 606 -18.65 -31.55 12.50
CA ASN A 606 -18.95 -32.32 11.29
C ASN A 606 -20.22 -31.85 10.58
N LEU A 607 -20.36 -30.53 10.38
CA LEU A 607 -21.53 -29.92 9.76
C LEU A 607 -21.59 -30.23 8.25
N PRO A 608 -22.78 -30.37 7.65
CA PRO A 608 -22.89 -30.42 6.21
C PRO A 608 -22.39 -29.10 5.59
N VAL A 609 -21.74 -29.20 4.43
CA VAL A 609 -21.41 -28.03 3.61
C VAL A 609 -22.51 -27.91 2.56
N GLU A 610 -23.40 -26.97 2.78
CA GLU A 610 -24.55 -26.72 1.91
C GLU A 610 -24.18 -25.72 0.82
N ILE A 611 -24.56 -26.04 -0.42
CA ILE A 611 -24.24 -25.19 -1.56
C ILE A 611 -25.54 -24.92 -2.31
N ALA A 612 -25.86 -23.64 -2.51
CA ALA A 612 -27.05 -23.21 -3.21
C ALA A 612 -26.75 -22.11 -4.22
N GLU A 613 -27.47 -22.07 -5.32
CA GLU A 613 -27.48 -20.94 -6.24
C GLU A 613 -28.74 -20.11 -6.03
N MET A 614 -28.55 -18.83 -5.72
CA MET A 614 -29.66 -17.93 -5.45
C MET A 614 -29.39 -16.54 -6.05
N ASP A 615 -30.36 -15.65 -5.95
CA ASP A 615 -30.18 -14.24 -6.30
C ASP A 615 -29.16 -13.59 -5.37
N LYS A 616 -28.37 -12.66 -5.89
CA LYS A 616 -27.31 -11.99 -5.12
C LYS A 616 -27.88 -11.20 -3.94
N ASP A 617 -28.98 -10.50 -4.15
CA ASP A 617 -29.57 -9.67 -3.09
C ASP A 617 -30.19 -10.56 -2.01
N GLU A 618 -30.82 -11.68 -2.38
CA GLU A 618 -31.30 -12.70 -1.45
C GLU A 618 -30.16 -13.31 -0.61
N ALA A 619 -29.01 -13.60 -1.26
CA ALA A 619 -27.83 -14.12 -0.56
C ALA A 619 -27.28 -13.13 0.49
N ILE A 620 -27.26 -11.83 0.16
CA ILE A 620 -26.83 -10.78 1.09
C ILE A 620 -27.83 -10.62 2.25
N GLU A 621 -29.14 -10.68 1.97
CA GLU A 621 -30.18 -10.64 3.01
C GLU A 621 -30.06 -11.84 3.96
N GLU A 622 -29.67 -13.01 3.47
CA GLU A 622 -29.35 -14.19 4.30
C GLU A 622 -28.04 -14.10 5.07
N GLY A 623 -27.29 -13.00 4.92
CA GLY A 623 -26.04 -12.75 5.63
C GLY A 623 -24.79 -13.32 4.94
N ALA A 624 -24.88 -13.70 3.67
CA ALA A 624 -23.72 -14.18 2.92
C ALA A 624 -22.71 -13.05 2.70
N MET A 625 -21.44 -13.33 3.00
CA MET A 625 -20.36 -12.39 2.76
C MET A 625 -19.94 -12.42 1.30
N ALA A 626 -19.94 -11.23 0.68
CA ALA A 626 -19.41 -11.00 -0.67
C ALA A 626 -17.99 -10.42 -0.58
N PHE A 627 -17.07 -10.89 -1.42
CA PHE A 627 -15.71 -10.38 -1.45
C PHE A 627 -15.63 -9.08 -2.25
N PHE A 628 -14.94 -8.08 -1.70
CA PHE A 628 -14.72 -6.80 -2.37
C PHE A 628 -13.85 -6.98 -3.63
N GLY A 629 -14.38 -6.54 -4.78
CA GLY A 629 -13.64 -6.51 -6.04
C GLY A 629 -13.95 -7.65 -7.02
N GLU A 630 -14.73 -8.65 -6.65
CA GLU A 630 -15.21 -9.65 -7.57
C GLU A 630 -16.51 -9.19 -8.27
N LYS A 631 -16.60 -9.45 -9.57
CA LYS A 631 -17.82 -9.22 -10.33
C LYS A 631 -18.71 -10.45 -10.18
N TYR A 632 -19.74 -10.35 -9.36
CA TYR A 632 -20.77 -11.34 -9.26
C TYR A 632 -21.88 -11.04 -10.28
N GLY A 633 -22.39 -12.08 -10.94
CA GLY A 633 -23.63 -11.99 -11.73
C GLY A 633 -24.86 -11.83 -10.82
N ASP A 634 -26.04 -11.74 -11.44
CA ASP A 634 -27.30 -11.65 -10.71
C ASP A 634 -27.58 -12.92 -9.88
N ARG A 635 -27.08 -14.08 -10.34
CA ARG A 635 -27.10 -15.33 -9.60
C ARG A 635 -25.73 -15.69 -9.06
N VAL A 636 -25.67 -16.07 -7.79
CA VAL A 636 -24.44 -16.37 -7.06
C VAL A 636 -24.52 -17.74 -6.38
N ARG A 637 -23.36 -18.38 -6.26
CA ARG A 637 -23.21 -19.64 -5.53
C ARG A 637 -22.82 -19.32 -4.08
N VAL A 638 -23.67 -19.73 -3.14
CA VAL A 638 -23.50 -19.56 -1.69
C VAL A 638 -23.02 -20.87 -1.09
N VAL A 639 -21.97 -20.82 -0.30
CA VAL A 639 -21.43 -21.94 0.48
C VAL A 639 -21.71 -21.67 1.96
N ARG A 640 -22.44 -22.56 2.60
CA ARG A 640 -22.88 -22.47 4.00
C ARG A 640 -22.31 -23.64 4.81
N MET A 641 -21.71 -23.35 5.94
CA MET A 641 -21.22 -24.32 6.92
C MET A 641 -21.88 -24.04 8.28
N GLY A 642 -23.13 -24.51 8.40
CA GLY A 642 -24.02 -24.13 9.51
C GLY A 642 -24.29 -22.63 9.53
N ASP A 643 -24.41 -22.06 10.73
CA ASP A 643 -24.55 -20.61 10.92
C ASP A 643 -23.20 -19.92 11.14
N PHE A 644 -22.09 -20.68 11.12
CA PHE A 644 -20.76 -20.16 11.43
C PHE A 644 -20.10 -19.48 10.23
N SER A 645 -20.29 -20.00 9.01
CA SER A 645 -19.73 -19.41 7.79
C SER A 645 -20.74 -19.47 6.66
N ILE A 646 -21.04 -18.30 6.04
CA ILE A 646 -21.90 -18.16 4.88
C ILE A 646 -21.21 -17.20 3.92
N GLU A 647 -20.75 -17.70 2.76
CA GLU A 647 -19.95 -16.91 1.85
C GLU A 647 -20.27 -17.18 0.37
N LEU A 648 -20.10 -16.18 -0.48
CA LEU A 648 -20.18 -16.32 -1.93
C LEU A 648 -18.89 -16.97 -2.42
N CYS A 649 -18.98 -18.19 -2.98
CA CYS A 649 -17.80 -18.91 -3.42
C CYS A 649 -18.07 -19.84 -4.61
N GLY A 650 -17.26 -19.69 -5.68
CA GLY A 650 -17.27 -20.55 -6.86
C GLY A 650 -16.31 -21.74 -6.82
N GLY A 651 -15.60 -21.95 -5.71
CA GLY A 651 -14.61 -23.01 -5.57
C GLY A 651 -15.19 -24.38 -5.25
N THR A 652 -14.33 -25.39 -5.14
CA THR A 652 -14.71 -26.75 -4.74
C THR A 652 -14.52 -26.93 -3.25
N HIS A 653 -15.39 -27.70 -2.60
CA HIS A 653 -15.47 -27.85 -1.16
C HIS A 653 -15.71 -29.31 -0.74
N VAL A 654 -15.31 -29.60 0.49
CA VAL A 654 -15.65 -30.90 1.13
C VAL A 654 -17.15 -31.01 1.36
N SER A 655 -17.65 -32.24 1.47
CA SER A 655 -19.08 -32.52 1.73
C SER A 655 -19.48 -32.16 3.18
N ARG A 656 -18.55 -32.28 4.10
CA ARG A 656 -18.77 -32.03 5.54
C ARG A 656 -17.53 -31.40 6.14
N THR A 657 -17.68 -30.52 7.13
CA THR A 657 -16.57 -29.88 7.81
C THR A 657 -15.59 -30.87 8.45
N GLY A 658 -16.06 -32.05 8.83
CA GLY A 658 -15.22 -33.15 9.36
C GLY A 658 -14.22 -33.70 8.36
N ASP A 659 -14.49 -33.62 7.05
CA ASP A 659 -13.59 -34.06 6.00
C ASP A 659 -12.32 -33.22 5.89
N ILE A 660 -12.32 -32.01 6.49
CA ILE A 660 -11.14 -31.12 6.58
C ILE A 660 -10.01 -31.80 7.40
N GLY A 661 -10.40 -32.60 8.39
CA GLY A 661 -9.44 -33.22 9.31
C GLY A 661 -8.79 -32.20 10.27
N PHE A 662 -7.64 -32.55 10.82
CA PHE A 662 -6.93 -31.65 11.73
C PHE A 662 -6.45 -30.37 11.03
N PHE A 663 -6.76 -29.23 11.65
CA PHE A 663 -6.35 -27.92 11.15
C PHE A 663 -5.29 -27.29 12.08
N THR A 664 -4.23 -26.74 11.53
CA THR A 664 -3.20 -26.02 12.29
C THR A 664 -2.68 -24.78 11.59
N LEU A 665 -2.56 -23.68 12.31
CA LEU A 665 -1.86 -22.47 11.86
C LEU A 665 -0.35 -22.68 11.91
N THR A 666 0.34 -22.26 10.86
CA THR A 666 1.80 -22.45 10.75
C THR A 666 2.59 -21.16 10.77
N GLY A 667 1.96 -20.04 10.37
CA GLY A 667 2.61 -18.76 10.30
C GLY A 667 1.63 -17.60 10.29
N GLU A 668 2.12 -16.45 10.75
CA GLU A 668 1.47 -15.16 10.67
C GLU A 668 2.51 -14.09 10.31
N GLY A 669 2.15 -13.13 9.43
CA GLY A 669 3.06 -12.09 9.03
C GLY A 669 2.38 -10.91 8.33
N SER A 670 3.12 -9.81 8.16
CA SER A 670 2.64 -8.63 7.43
C SER A 670 2.88 -8.78 5.93
N VAL A 671 1.87 -8.46 5.13
CA VAL A 671 1.98 -8.36 3.66
C VAL A 671 2.14 -6.91 3.25
N SER A 672 1.23 -6.08 3.72
CA SER A 672 1.23 -4.63 3.48
C SER A 672 0.67 -3.91 4.71
N ALA A 673 0.54 -2.59 4.62
CA ALA A 673 -0.12 -1.83 5.68
C ALA A 673 -1.59 -2.27 5.83
N GLY A 674 -1.94 -2.67 7.03
CA GLY A 674 -3.31 -3.11 7.32
C GLY A 674 -3.69 -4.47 6.74
N VAL A 675 -2.73 -5.26 6.20
CA VAL A 675 -2.98 -6.61 5.69
C VAL A 675 -2.05 -7.60 6.36
N ARG A 676 -2.65 -8.62 6.98
CA ARG A 676 -1.96 -9.72 7.64
C ARG A 676 -2.15 -11.01 6.87
N ARG A 677 -1.10 -11.78 6.76
CA ARG A 677 -1.09 -13.11 6.16
C ARG A 677 -1.11 -14.18 7.21
N VAL A 678 -2.03 -15.11 7.09
CA VAL A 678 -2.08 -16.32 7.92
C VAL A 678 -1.90 -17.53 7.02
N GLU A 679 -1.05 -18.46 7.43
CA GLU A 679 -0.81 -19.73 6.73
C GLU A 679 -1.26 -20.90 7.61
N ALA A 680 -1.88 -21.89 6.98
CA ALA A 680 -2.37 -23.07 7.69
C ALA A 680 -2.29 -24.34 6.84
N LEU A 681 -2.41 -25.46 7.52
CA LEU A 681 -2.41 -26.80 6.96
C LEU A 681 -3.65 -27.57 7.45
N THR A 682 -4.07 -28.56 6.65
CA THR A 682 -5.20 -29.46 6.99
C THR A 682 -4.78 -30.93 6.90
N ALA A 683 -5.55 -31.78 7.53
CA ALA A 683 -5.43 -33.25 7.47
C ALA A 683 -3.98 -33.77 7.61
N ASN A 684 -3.52 -34.56 6.64
CA ASN A 684 -2.23 -35.24 6.68
C ASN A 684 -1.04 -34.28 6.79
N ASP A 685 -1.09 -33.12 6.12
CA ASP A 685 0.00 -32.14 6.19
C ASP A 685 0.06 -31.46 7.55
N ALA A 686 -1.10 -31.20 8.16
CA ALA A 686 -1.19 -30.69 9.51
C ALA A 686 -0.68 -31.71 10.54
N GLU A 687 -1.03 -32.99 10.38
CA GLU A 687 -0.54 -34.08 11.23
C GLU A 687 0.98 -34.24 11.09
N ALA A 688 1.49 -34.28 9.87
CA ALA A 688 2.92 -34.40 9.60
C ALA A 688 3.73 -33.23 10.21
N TRP A 689 3.20 -32.02 10.10
CA TRP A 689 3.79 -30.82 10.70
C TRP A 689 3.82 -30.93 12.23
N PHE A 690 2.71 -31.34 12.85
CA PHE A 690 2.61 -31.53 14.29
C PHE A 690 3.57 -32.63 14.79
N ASP A 691 3.61 -33.78 14.13
CA ASP A 691 4.53 -34.86 14.43
C ASP A 691 6.01 -34.43 14.32
N GLY A 692 6.30 -33.58 13.33
CA GLY A 692 7.63 -32.98 13.19
C GLY A 692 8.01 -32.13 14.40
N ARG A 693 7.07 -31.35 14.94
CA ARG A 693 7.27 -30.54 16.15
C ARG A 693 7.43 -31.39 17.40
N VAL A 694 6.63 -32.42 17.52
CA VAL A 694 6.76 -33.38 18.64
C VAL A 694 8.14 -34.03 18.61
N ARG A 695 8.58 -34.56 17.46
CA ARG A 695 9.93 -35.15 17.30
C ARG A 695 11.03 -34.16 17.63
N LEU A 696 10.93 -32.91 17.20
CA LEU A 696 11.92 -31.88 17.54
C LEU A 696 12.03 -31.68 19.07
N VAL A 697 10.90 -31.61 19.77
CA VAL A 697 10.86 -31.49 21.22
C VAL A 697 11.50 -32.72 21.90
N ASP A 698 11.19 -33.91 21.41
CA ASP A 698 11.79 -35.15 21.91
C ASP A 698 13.32 -35.18 21.69
N ASP A 699 13.81 -34.76 20.57
CA ASP A 699 15.23 -34.71 20.26
C ASP A 699 15.94 -33.64 21.12
N LEU A 700 15.32 -32.49 21.33
CA LEU A 700 15.82 -31.46 22.26
C LEU A 700 15.85 -31.99 23.70
N SER A 701 14.83 -32.76 24.12
CA SER A 701 14.73 -33.42 25.42
C SER A 701 15.90 -34.40 25.63
N LYS A 702 16.17 -35.24 24.63
CA LYS A 702 17.31 -36.16 24.63
C LYS A 702 18.66 -35.42 24.68
N LEU A 703 18.81 -34.37 23.85
CA LEU A 703 20.05 -33.57 23.80
C LEU A 703 20.34 -32.87 25.13
N LEU A 704 19.31 -32.28 25.73
CA LEU A 704 19.42 -31.55 27.00
C LEU A 704 19.37 -32.47 28.24
N LYS A 705 19.02 -33.74 28.06
CA LYS A 705 18.88 -34.76 29.12
C LYS A 705 17.87 -34.35 30.20
N VAL A 706 16.74 -33.81 29.76
CA VAL A 706 15.60 -33.42 30.61
C VAL A 706 14.30 -33.94 30.01
N SER A 707 13.22 -34.00 30.76
CA SER A 707 11.89 -34.27 30.20
C SER A 707 11.43 -33.16 29.30
N SER A 708 10.50 -33.43 28.37
CA SER A 708 9.95 -32.46 27.40
C SER A 708 9.43 -31.19 28.05
N ASP A 709 8.78 -31.32 29.20
CA ASP A 709 8.22 -30.19 29.96
C ASP A 709 9.29 -29.23 30.48
N LEU A 710 10.52 -29.69 30.71
CA LEU A 710 11.63 -28.92 31.25
C LEU A 710 12.60 -28.40 30.19
N VAL A 711 12.37 -28.68 28.92
CA VAL A 711 13.23 -28.23 27.82
C VAL A 711 13.37 -26.71 27.79
N GLY A 712 12.26 -25.97 27.91
CA GLY A 712 12.26 -24.51 27.93
C GLY A 712 13.03 -23.92 29.11
N GLU A 713 12.83 -24.47 30.31
CA GLU A 713 13.53 -24.05 31.53
C GLU A 713 15.05 -24.34 31.42
N ARG A 714 15.42 -25.50 30.89
CA ARG A 714 16.84 -25.86 30.73
C ARG A 714 17.54 -24.97 29.70
N ILE A 715 16.86 -24.62 28.59
CA ILE A 715 17.38 -23.66 27.58
C ILE A 715 17.58 -22.28 28.21
N SER A 716 16.58 -21.76 28.92
CA SER A 716 16.65 -20.47 29.60
C SER A 716 17.83 -20.42 30.57
N ARG A 717 18.00 -21.46 31.36
CA ARG A 717 19.14 -21.59 32.28
C ARG A 717 20.48 -21.61 31.55
N LEU A 718 20.60 -22.36 30.46
CA LEU A 718 21.81 -22.38 29.64
C LEU A 718 22.12 -21.01 29.00
N LEU A 719 21.11 -20.27 28.57
CA LEU A 719 21.31 -18.93 28.06
C LEU A 719 21.77 -17.94 29.14
N GLU A 720 21.28 -18.10 30.36
CA GLU A 720 21.69 -17.29 31.50
C GLU A 720 23.11 -17.64 31.96
N GLU A 721 23.43 -18.92 32.07
CA GLU A 721 24.81 -19.41 32.31
C GLU A 721 25.79 -18.88 31.25
N ASN A 722 25.38 -18.90 29.96
CA ASN A 722 26.19 -18.36 28.85
C ASN A 722 26.37 -16.84 28.96
N ARG A 723 25.34 -16.13 29.39
CA ARG A 723 25.37 -14.67 29.60
C ARG A 723 26.29 -14.33 30.77
N GLU A 724 26.20 -15.09 31.86
CA GLU A 724 27.10 -14.93 33.01
C GLU A 724 28.55 -15.26 32.65
N LEU A 725 28.80 -16.33 31.89
CA LEU A 725 30.13 -16.67 31.42
C LEU A 725 30.70 -15.60 30.48
N LYS A 726 29.91 -15.03 29.64
CA LYS A 726 30.28 -13.88 28.78
C LYS A 726 30.58 -12.62 29.61
N THR A 727 29.78 -12.34 30.64
CA THR A 727 30.03 -11.22 31.57
C THR A 727 31.20 -11.50 32.50
N ARG A 728 31.45 -12.74 32.93
CA ARG A 728 32.65 -13.14 33.67
C ARG A 728 33.90 -13.12 32.79
N GLY A 729 33.77 -13.46 31.51
CA GLY A 729 34.82 -13.28 30.50
C GLY A 729 35.08 -11.82 30.12
N ALA A 730 34.15 -10.93 30.44
CA ALA A 730 34.28 -9.47 30.32
C ALA A 730 34.63 -8.80 31.68
N ALA A 731 34.74 -9.58 32.78
CA ALA A 731 35.39 -9.07 33.99
C ALA A 731 36.82 -8.69 33.61
N PRO A 732 37.38 -7.57 34.12
CA PRO A 732 38.75 -7.20 33.83
C PRO A 732 39.63 -8.42 34.13
N ALA A 733 40.36 -8.86 33.09
CA ALA A 733 41.40 -9.87 33.26
C ALA A 733 42.17 -9.53 34.54
N PRO A 734 42.43 -10.50 35.44
CA PRO A 734 43.26 -10.24 36.60
C PRO A 734 44.49 -9.51 36.07
N ALA A 735 44.91 -8.43 36.72
CA ALA A 735 46.00 -7.60 36.31
C ALA A 735 47.15 -8.50 35.85
N ALA A 736 47.25 -8.70 34.53
CA ALA A 736 48.37 -9.39 33.93
C ALA A 736 49.61 -8.65 34.45
N GLY A 737 50.54 -9.33 35.06
CA GLY A 737 51.68 -8.76 35.74
C GLY A 737 52.58 -7.98 34.80
N GLY A 738 52.20 -6.78 34.44
CA GLY A 738 52.91 -5.82 33.64
C GLY A 738 52.32 -4.44 33.86
N GLU A 739 53.16 -3.49 34.22
CA GLU A 739 52.83 -2.11 34.40
C GLU A 739 52.93 -1.40 33.04
N LEU A 740 51.89 -0.65 32.64
CA LEU A 740 51.94 0.17 31.45
C LEU A 740 52.71 1.44 31.75
N ASP A 741 53.92 1.54 31.25
CA ASP A 741 54.75 2.75 31.40
C ASP A 741 54.27 3.79 30.39
N LYS A 742 54.13 5.03 30.88
CA LYS A 742 53.70 6.21 30.08
C LYS A 742 54.70 7.32 30.22
N LYS A 743 55.30 7.69 29.11
CA LYS A 743 56.30 8.76 29.02
C LYS A 743 55.88 9.82 28.03
N LYS A 744 55.98 11.10 28.37
CA LYS A 744 55.85 12.18 27.42
C LYS A 744 57.16 12.41 26.67
N ILE A 745 57.15 12.32 25.36
CA ILE A 745 58.30 12.62 24.49
C ILE A 745 57.87 13.80 23.59
N GLY A 746 58.34 15.01 23.97
CA GLY A 746 57.79 16.22 23.29
C GLY A 746 56.29 16.42 23.56
N ASP A 747 55.50 16.48 22.51
CA ASP A 747 54.03 16.61 22.57
C ASP A 747 53.26 15.26 22.41
N LEU A 748 53.95 14.15 22.20
CA LEU A 748 53.35 12.84 22.10
C LEU A 748 53.39 12.08 23.44
N LEU A 749 52.38 11.21 23.65
CA LEU A 749 52.32 10.27 24.73
C LEU A 749 52.83 8.90 24.23
N PHE A 750 53.95 8.45 24.73
CA PHE A 750 54.51 7.12 24.50
C PHE A 750 54.03 6.18 25.60
N ALA A 751 53.43 5.07 25.22
CA ALA A 751 52.95 4.04 26.11
C ALA A 751 53.66 2.70 25.81
N SER A 752 54.32 2.13 26.74
CA SER A 752 55.02 0.86 26.55
C SER A 752 54.74 -0.15 27.69
N GLY A 753 54.86 -1.43 27.40
CA GLY A 753 54.65 -2.46 28.44
C GLY A 753 54.80 -3.89 27.96
N ILE A 754 55.17 -4.77 28.92
CA ILE A 754 55.22 -6.22 28.70
C ILE A 754 54.14 -6.86 29.55
N PHE A 755 53.24 -7.60 28.94
CA PHE A 755 52.05 -8.16 29.56
C PHE A 755 52.03 -9.68 29.38
N ALA A 756 52.56 -10.43 30.28
CA ALA A 756 52.58 -11.88 30.20
C ALA A 756 51.13 -12.44 30.20
N GLY A 757 50.81 -13.29 29.21
CA GLY A 757 49.50 -13.94 29.10
C GLY A 757 48.40 -13.18 28.41
N LEU A 758 48.65 -11.95 27.89
CA LEU A 758 47.69 -11.28 27.02
C LEU A 758 47.77 -11.84 25.60
N ASP A 759 46.59 -11.88 24.96
CA ASP A 759 46.47 -12.15 23.51
C ASP A 759 46.45 -10.87 22.71
N GLY A 760 46.46 -10.98 21.40
CA GLY A 760 46.44 -9.82 20.50
C GLY A 760 45.21 -8.91 20.64
N LYS A 761 44.10 -9.40 21.16
CA LYS A 761 42.90 -8.62 21.49
C LYS A 761 43.13 -7.81 22.77
N GLY A 762 43.66 -8.46 23.78
CA GLY A 762 44.03 -7.80 25.06
C GLY A 762 45.00 -6.66 24.87
N LEU A 763 46.01 -6.80 23.96
CA LEU A 763 46.95 -5.72 23.62
C LEU A 763 46.22 -4.55 22.90
N ARG A 764 45.27 -4.83 22.03
CA ARG A 764 44.44 -3.79 21.39
C ARG A 764 43.60 -3.02 22.40
N ASP A 765 42.95 -3.74 23.32
CA ASP A 765 42.14 -3.10 24.36
C ASP A 765 43.00 -2.21 25.29
N CYS A 766 44.29 -2.53 25.47
CA CYS A 766 45.25 -1.67 26.17
C CYS A 766 45.53 -0.39 25.37
N PHE A 767 45.77 -0.51 24.09
CA PHE A 767 45.95 0.68 23.21
C PHE A 767 44.72 1.55 23.16
N ASP A 768 43.53 0.99 23.00
CA ASP A 768 42.28 1.74 22.92
C ASP A 768 41.94 2.51 24.20
N ARG A 769 42.47 2.08 25.35
CA ARG A 769 42.37 2.84 26.58
C ARG A 769 43.30 4.03 26.57
N VAL A 770 44.58 3.86 26.15
CA VAL A 770 45.54 4.91 26.12
C VAL A 770 45.26 5.99 25.10
N LYS A 771 44.68 5.57 23.94
CA LYS A 771 44.27 6.47 22.89
C LYS A 771 43.17 7.49 23.32
N LYS A 772 42.40 7.18 24.36
CA LYS A 772 41.43 8.13 24.94
C LYS A 772 42.05 9.25 25.75
N GLU A 773 43.34 9.12 26.14
CA GLU A 773 44.03 10.06 26.99
C GLU A 773 44.71 11.20 26.18
N SER A 774 45.02 10.94 24.89
CA SER A 774 45.69 11.91 24.02
C SER A 774 45.41 11.59 22.53
N ASP A 775 45.30 12.61 21.71
CA ASP A 775 45.22 12.50 20.24
C ASP A 775 46.55 12.10 19.59
N LYS A 776 47.66 12.24 20.32
CA LYS A 776 49.03 11.94 19.88
C LYS A 776 49.61 10.82 20.76
N VAL A 777 49.38 9.56 20.36
CA VAL A 777 49.84 8.38 21.11
C VAL A 777 50.64 7.44 20.21
N ILE A 778 51.78 6.97 20.72
CA ILE A 778 52.50 5.81 20.22
C ILE A 778 52.45 4.74 21.31
N ALA A 779 52.00 3.53 20.97
CA ALA A 779 51.99 2.41 21.91
C ALA A 779 52.88 1.25 21.40
N VAL A 780 53.71 0.70 22.28
CA VAL A 780 54.53 -0.51 22.06
C VAL A 780 54.20 -1.50 23.15
N LEU A 781 53.45 -2.52 22.83
CA LEU A 781 52.94 -3.48 23.79
C LEU A 781 53.35 -4.89 23.37
N LEU A 782 53.98 -5.61 24.27
CA LEU A 782 54.51 -6.95 24.06
C LEU A 782 53.84 -7.95 25.04
N ALA A 783 53.50 -9.13 24.55
CA ALA A 783 52.93 -10.19 25.38
C ALA A 783 53.70 -11.50 25.16
N PRO A 784 54.71 -11.79 26.02
CA PRO A 784 55.39 -13.06 26.00
C PRO A 784 54.51 -14.15 26.58
N GLY A 785 54.52 -15.33 25.93
CA GLY A 785 53.84 -16.57 26.30
C GLY A 785 54.78 -17.75 26.17
N GLU A 786 54.26 -18.99 26.33
CA GLU A 786 55.05 -20.21 26.17
C GLU A 786 55.51 -20.37 24.70
N GLY A 787 56.83 -20.13 24.48
CA GLY A 787 57.46 -20.27 23.14
C GLY A 787 57.06 -19.27 22.10
N LYS A 788 56.30 -18.24 22.42
CA LYS A 788 55.81 -17.19 21.48
C LYS A 788 55.73 -15.84 22.18
N VAL A 789 55.87 -14.77 21.40
CA VAL A 789 55.59 -13.40 21.86
C VAL A 789 54.69 -12.71 20.87
N GLN A 790 53.66 -12.04 21.37
CA GLN A 790 52.81 -11.16 20.54
C GLN A 790 53.25 -9.71 20.73
N ALA A 791 53.33 -8.95 19.65
CA ALA A 791 53.71 -7.58 19.66
C ALA A 791 52.60 -6.73 19.00
N LEU A 792 52.25 -5.62 19.62
CA LEU A 792 51.40 -4.58 19.05
C LEU A 792 52.15 -3.27 19.10
N VAL A 793 52.37 -2.68 17.94
CA VAL A 793 52.84 -1.27 17.80
C VAL A 793 51.74 -0.49 17.13
N ALA A 794 51.33 0.61 17.78
CA ALA A 794 50.23 1.42 17.28
C ALA A 794 50.55 2.90 17.38
N VAL A 795 50.11 3.67 16.37
CA VAL A 795 50.35 5.08 16.22
C VAL A 795 49.02 5.76 15.89
N THR A 796 48.65 6.83 16.56
CA THR A 796 47.43 7.57 16.27
C THR A 796 47.46 8.26 14.90
N PRO A 797 46.29 8.48 14.22
CA PRO A 797 46.22 9.09 12.88
C PRO A 797 46.84 10.51 12.81
N SER A 798 46.87 11.27 13.91
CA SER A 798 47.53 12.57 14.01
C SER A 798 49.02 12.44 13.79
N LEU A 799 49.66 11.46 14.45
CA LEU A 799 51.11 11.21 14.37
C LEU A 799 51.49 10.55 13.02
N THR A 800 50.63 9.77 12.41
CA THR A 800 50.90 9.25 11.05
C THR A 800 50.98 10.37 10.02
N LYS A 801 50.21 11.44 10.16
CA LYS A 801 50.28 12.63 9.32
C LYS A 801 51.60 13.40 9.57
N GLU A 802 52.17 13.27 10.77
CA GLU A 802 53.49 13.88 11.13
C GLU A 802 54.68 12.98 10.72
N GLY A 803 54.43 11.86 9.97
CA GLY A 803 55.44 11.01 9.42
C GLY A 803 55.78 9.75 10.24
N TRP A 804 55.09 9.55 11.38
CA TRP A 804 55.29 8.35 12.19
C TRP A 804 54.63 7.13 11.56
N LYS A 805 55.35 5.99 11.55
CA LYS A 805 54.80 4.71 11.06
C LYS A 805 55.06 3.62 12.06
N ALA A 806 54.00 2.86 12.42
CA ALA A 806 54.10 1.74 13.33
C ALA A 806 55.06 0.64 12.82
N GLY A 807 55.21 0.51 11.52
CA GLY A 807 56.17 -0.45 10.90
C GLY A 807 57.62 -0.11 11.19
N ASP A 808 57.98 1.17 11.10
CA ASP A 808 59.38 1.60 11.31
C ASP A 808 59.81 1.41 12.79
N ILE A 809 58.86 1.62 13.71
CA ILE A 809 59.08 1.38 15.14
C ILE A 809 59.19 -0.11 15.41
N PHE A 810 58.29 -0.91 14.82
CA PHE A 810 58.29 -2.36 15.00
C PHE A 810 59.61 -2.99 14.49
N GLN A 811 60.09 -2.58 13.34
CA GLN A 811 61.33 -3.14 12.75
C GLN A 811 62.54 -2.94 13.64
N ALA A 812 62.64 -1.87 14.43
CA ALA A 812 63.77 -1.61 15.35
C ALA A 812 63.90 -2.68 16.44
N GLY A 813 62.86 -3.37 16.83
CA GLY A 813 62.85 -4.42 17.85
C GLY A 813 62.51 -5.81 17.32
N ALA A 814 62.13 -5.99 16.05
CA ALA A 814 61.62 -7.23 15.51
C ALA A 814 62.60 -8.40 15.58
N GLU A 815 63.90 -8.13 15.38
CA GLU A 815 64.98 -9.17 15.46
C GLU A 815 65.10 -9.81 16.85
N HIS A 816 64.92 -8.99 17.90
CA HIS A 816 65.09 -9.48 19.27
C HIS A 816 64.05 -10.55 19.66
N ILE A 817 62.86 -10.42 19.09
CA ILE A 817 61.74 -11.37 19.31
C ILE A 817 61.56 -12.36 18.15
N GLU A 818 62.45 -12.37 17.16
CA GLU A 818 62.42 -13.19 15.97
C GLU A 818 61.08 -13.09 15.23
N ALA A 819 60.55 -11.86 15.19
CA ALA A 819 59.25 -11.62 14.56
C ALA A 819 59.38 -11.19 13.11
N ARG A 820 58.50 -11.68 12.25
CA ARG A 820 58.31 -11.21 10.88
C ARG A 820 56.91 -10.69 10.74
N GLY A 821 56.75 -9.49 10.32
CA GLY A 821 55.42 -8.93 10.10
C GLY A 821 55.48 -7.53 9.50
N GLY A 822 54.39 -7.15 8.91
CA GLY A 822 54.11 -5.78 8.39
C GLY A 822 52.69 -5.43 8.81
N GLY A 823 52.33 -4.16 8.69
CA GLY A 823 50.99 -3.69 9.01
C GLY A 823 50.68 -2.38 8.29
N ARG A 824 49.60 -1.78 8.68
CA ARG A 824 49.23 -0.43 8.22
C ARG A 824 50.13 0.62 8.89
N PRO A 825 50.29 1.81 8.35
CA PRO A 825 51.07 2.86 8.97
C PRO A 825 50.67 3.15 10.42
N GLU A 826 49.38 2.95 10.75
CA GLU A 826 48.84 3.20 12.08
C GLU A 826 49.01 2.02 13.04
N MET A 827 49.22 0.79 12.57
CA MET A 827 49.26 -0.37 13.45
C MET A 827 49.96 -1.56 12.82
N VAL A 828 50.88 -2.15 13.60
CA VAL A 828 51.47 -3.47 13.35
C VAL A 828 51.12 -4.41 14.50
N GLN A 829 50.61 -5.58 14.14
CA GLN A 829 50.44 -6.70 15.07
C GLN A 829 51.17 -7.90 14.51
N ALA A 830 52.12 -8.43 15.27
CA ALA A 830 53.01 -9.50 14.83
C ALA A 830 53.25 -10.51 15.95
N GLY A 831 53.56 -11.74 15.57
CA GLY A 831 54.04 -12.79 16.47
C GLY A 831 55.52 -13.08 16.27
N GLY A 832 56.26 -13.32 17.34
CA GLY A 832 57.66 -13.75 17.32
C GLY A 832 57.84 -15.10 18.04
N THR A 833 58.97 -15.76 17.84
CA THR A 833 59.31 -17.04 18.39
C THR A 833 60.26 -16.98 19.61
N ASN A 834 60.76 -15.76 19.91
CA ASN A 834 61.64 -15.56 21.02
C ASN A 834 61.02 -14.68 22.14
N PRO A 835 60.32 -15.24 23.14
CA PRO A 835 59.69 -14.47 24.20
C PRO A 835 60.72 -13.86 25.20
N GLU A 836 61.93 -14.40 25.32
CA GLU A 836 62.97 -13.86 26.19
C GLU A 836 63.58 -12.55 25.70
N GLY A 837 63.51 -12.31 24.39
CA GLY A 837 63.90 -11.06 23.74
C GLY A 837 62.93 -9.93 23.90
N ALA A 838 61.75 -10.09 24.55
CA ALA A 838 60.70 -9.08 24.64
C ALA A 838 61.18 -7.78 25.26
N ARG A 839 62.03 -7.84 26.27
CA ARG A 839 62.58 -6.65 26.93
C ARG A 839 63.52 -5.86 26.03
N ALA A 840 64.45 -6.57 25.37
CA ALA A 840 65.39 -5.95 24.44
C ALA A 840 64.64 -5.37 23.22
N ALA A 841 63.58 -6.03 22.76
CA ALA A 841 62.76 -5.49 21.70
C ALA A 841 62.02 -4.19 22.10
N LEU A 842 61.49 -4.16 23.34
CA LEU A 842 60.82 -2.96 23.84
C LEU A 842 61.77 -1.77 23.91
N GLU A 843 62.95 -1.97 24.46
CA GLU A 843 64.04 -0.95 24.62
C GLU A 843 64.51 -0.42 23.23
N ALA A 844 64.66 -1.30 22.25
CA ALA A 844 65.00 -0.92 20.87
C ALA A 844 63.91 -0.10 20.19
N MET A 845 62.64 -0.48 20.36
CA MET A 845 61.48 0.24 19.83
C MET A 845 61.29 1.59 20.52
N GLU A 846 61.52 1.69 21.83
CA GLU A 846 61.51 2.93 22.58
C GLU A 846 62.59 3.88 22.10
N SER A 847 63.83 3.41 21.96
CA SER A 847 64.93 4.18 21.42
C SER A 847 64.65 4.70 20.01
N ARG A 848 63.95 3.92 19.19
CA ARG A 848 63.52 4.35 17.87
C ARG A 848 62.51 5.52 17.93
N VAL A 849 61.58 5.48 18.89
CA VAL A 849 60.64 6.56 19.12
C VAL A 849 61.35 7.86 19.60
N GLU A 850 62.34 7.74 20.43
CA GLU A 850 63.16 8.87 20.92
C GLU A 850 63.95 9.58 19.80
N GLN A 851 64.29 8.86 18.72
CA GLN A 851 65.00 9.43 17.56
C GLN A 851 64.11 10.29 16.64
N GLY A 852 62.81 10.23 16.79
CA GLY A 852 61.88 11.05 16.01
C GLY A 852 61.36 10.43 14.69
N PRO A 853 60.40 11.04 13.99
CA PRO A 853 59.85 10.53 12.74
C PRO A 853 60.87 10.64 11.60
N GLY A 854 61.03 9.58 10.78
CA GLY A 854 61.73 9.67 9.49
C GLY A 854 63.26 9.72 9.52
N SER A 855 63.94 9.20 10.53
CA SER A 855 65.40 9.02 10.52
C SER A 855 65.85 7.66 9.92
#